data_2150b1a1e426430775df87b63cbb70a4
#
_entry.id   2150b1a1e426430775df87b63cbb70a4
#
_cell.length_a   1.000
_cell.length_b   1.000
_cell.length_c   1.000
_cell.angle_alpha   90.00
_cell.angle_beta   90.00
_cell.angle_gamma   90.00
#
_symmetry.space_group_name_H-M   'P 1'
#
loop_
_entity.id
_entity.type
_entity.pdbx_description
1 polymer ?
#
loop_
_entity_poly.entity_id
_entity_poly.type
_entity_poly.pdbx_seq_one_letter_code
_entity_poly.pdbx_strand_id
1 'polypeptide(L)'
;MDQGDKEVARFLTYMITALQTIAGNIGEGALSVLRSPQPTPTESILTALLHELLTIPFPFILVLDDYHTASSREVDEVVCFLLNHLPTQMHLVLTSRDYPDISLPRLRVRDQLIELRAADMKFTHSEAEALFNQVMDLDLSTDQIAGFQSRTEGWAAGLRLAAVSIRDDHDADRLLQSFTGNHYMVLDYLAEEVLQRQPQAVQNFLLRTSLLDRMCGSLCDDMMSNLKVSGNEMLIELDRKNLFLIPLDQERRWYRYHHLFADILRRRALERMDGSDISELHQCASLWYENHGFEIDAFHHAIAARDIARSSRLLRGGGMPLHLRGAAGMTLDWLESLSAKELDTRPELWVFYGSALLIAGKPTGVERKLRAAEAALEGVEQDAGVMDLIGWIAATRATLASLLLTDNRDAIEPNLYEAEAALQVSETEDKTEELVGLITPAWNAGKSEPDRIDEVIVQSRLALAYLRPDHLPARTAAAWMLGVACQRRGDYAEACEAYNEVIANCRIIDHQLMAVMAIIGIAQIREAEGRHDLAAERYRKALRLAEGMPHPAIQEARMGLERVSRILEPGMKGSRIELLTQREIEVLQLIARGLSNREIADKLFLALDTVKGHNRRIFEKLHVQRRTEAIARARELHLI
;
A
#
# COMPACT_ATOMS: atom_id res chain seq x y z
N MET A 1 25.91 31.93 -6.43
CA MET A 1 25.29 33.19 -5.95
C MET A 1 25.24 33.21 -4.45
N ASP A 2 25.20 34.40 -3.82
CA ASP A 2 25.10 34.55 -2.37
C ASP A 2 24.01 35.58 -1.98
N GLN A 3 23.77 35.75 -0.66
CA GLN A 3 22.74 36.69 -0.16
C GLN A 3 22.99 38.18 -0.53
N GLY A 4 24.22 38.55 -0.83
CA GLY A 4 24.55 39.90 -1.27
C GLY A 4 24.11 40.20 -2.71
N ASP A 5 23.86 39.15 -3.51
CA ASP A 5 23.43 39.28 -4.89
C ASP A 5 21.92 39.60 -5.03
N LYS A 6 21.21 39.81 -3.91
CA LYS A 6 19.85 40.36 -3.88
C LYS A 6 19.80 41.83 -4.33
N GLU A 7 20.93 42.51 -4.31
CA GLU A 7 21.08 43.86 -4.83
C GLU A 7 21.29 43.81 -6.35
N VAL A 8 20.41 44.43 -7.12
CA VAL A 8 20.40 44.42 -8.60
C VAL A 8 21.73 44.82 -9.21
N ALA A 9 22.36 45.85 -8.66
CA ALA A 9 23.66 46.36 -9.20
C ALA A 9 24.77 45.31 -9.06
N ARG A 10 24.81 44.62 -7.92
CA ARG A 10 25.76 43.52 -7.68
C ARG A 10 25.45 42.30 -8.54
N PHE A 11 24.19 41.91 -8.63
CA PHE A 11 23.73 40.81 -9.48
C PHE A 11 24.13 41.03 -10.94
N LEU A 12 23.81 42.19 -11.50
CA LEU A 12 24.17 42.55 -12.88
C LEU A 12 25.69 42.62 -13.08
N THR A 13 26.44 43.12 -12.10
CA THR A 13 27.90 43.17 -12.18
C THR A 13 28.50 41.75 -12.32
N TYR A 14 28.07 40.81 -11.49
CA TYR A 14 28.55 39.43 -11.59
C TYR A 14 28.08 38.73 -12.87
N MET A 15 26.84 38.95 -13.29
CA MET A 15 26.32 38.40 -14.55
C MET A 15 27.12 38.92 -15.74
N ILE A 16 27.38 40.23 -15.82
CA ILE A 16 28.19 40.81 -16.90
C ILE A 16 29.63 40.29 -16.84
N THR A 17 30.22 40.16 -15.65
CA THR A 17 31.58 39.62 -15.49
C THR A 17 31.64 38.16 -15.96
N ALA A 18 30.60 37.36 -15.70
CA ALA A 18 30.50 36.01 -16.22
C ALA A 18 30.41 36.00 -17.77
N LEU A 19 29.62 36.87 -18.37
CA LEU A 19 29.50 37.00 -19.83
C LEU A 19 30.81 37.48 -20.46
N GLN A 20 31.62 38.31 -19.78
CA GLN A 20 32.94 38.73 -20.23
C GLN A 20 33.96 37.57 -20.34
N THR A 21 33.72 36.45 -19.71
CA THR A 21 34.55 35.22 -19.91
C THR A 21 34.41 34.65 -21.32
N ILE A 22 33.31 34.95 -22.01
CA ILE A 22 33.02 34.49 -23.37
C ILE A 22 33.40 35.57 -24.40
N ALA A 23 33.09 36.84 -24.09
CA ALA A 23 33.37 37.97 -24.96
C ALA A 23 33.79 39.19 -24.10
N GLY A 24 35.10 39.48 -24.06
CA GLY A 24 35.74 40.34 -23.09
C GLY A 24 35.20 41.77 -23.02
N ASN A 25 34.61 42.29 -24.11
CA ASN A 25 34.11 43.68 -24.17
C ASN A 25 32.63 43.82 -23.87
N ILE A 26 31.92 42.69 -23.66
CA ILE A 26 30.48 42.71 -23.40
C ILE A 26 30.18 43.41 -22.07
N GLY A 27 29.24 44.35 -22.10
CA GLY A 27 28.71 44.99 -20.92
C GLY A 27 29.64 46.05 -20.29
N GLU A 28 30.74 46.46 -20.93
CA GLU A 28 31.63 47.51 -20.41
C GLU A 28 30.85 48.81 -20.17
N GLY A 29 29.99 49.21 -21.11
CA GLY A 29 29.10 50.35 -20.98
C GLY A 29 28.12 50.22 -19.81
N ALA A 30 27.51 49.02 -19.67
CA ALA A 30 26.59 48.71 -18.59
C ALA A 30 27.29 48.77 -17.21
N LEU A 31 28.50 48.19 -17.09
CA LEU A 31 29.29 48.25 -15.85
C LEU A 31 29.69 49.71 -15.48
N SER A 32 29.99 50.52 -16.48
CA SER A 32 30.29 51.95 -16.26
C SER A 32 29.08 52.70 -15.70
N VAL A 33 27.89 52.42 -16.23
CA VAL A 33 26.62 53.00 -15.75
C VAL A 33 26.28 52.54 -14.35
N LEU A 34 26.44 51.24 -14.05
CA LEU A 34 26.19 50.66 -12.73
C LEU A 34 27.08 51.26 -11.63
N ARG A 35 28.26 51.72 -11.98
CA ARG A 35 29.21 52.42 -11.06
C ARG A 35 28.97 53.91 -10.95
N SER A 36 28.10 54.50 -11.78
CA SER A 36 27.79 55.92 -11.77
C SER A 36 26.86 56.25 -10.62
N PRO A 37 27.04 57.38 -9.94
CA PRO A 37 26.12 57.84 -8.90
C PRO A 37 24.75 58.30 -9.45
N GLN A 38 24.58 58.40 -10.78
CA GLN A 38 23.32 58.81 -11.38
C GLN A 38 22.42 57.57 -11.59
N PRO A 39 21.19 57.57 -11.07
CA PRO A 39 20.27 56.44 -11.23
C PRO A 39 19.82 56.28 -12.68
N THR A 40 20.22 55.22 -13.31
CA THR A 40 19.75 54.81 -14.66
C THR A 40 18.72 53.70 -14.54
N PRO A 41 17.60 53.73 -15.26
CA PRO A 41 16.62 52.67 -15.23
C PRO A 41 17.25 51.33 -15.61
N THR A 42 17.00 50.29 -14.81
CA THR A 42 17.55 48.94 -15.00
C THR A 42 17.22 48.36 -16.39
N GLU A 43 16.01 48.64 -16.90
CA GLU A 43 15.60 48.23 -18.24
C GLU A 43 16.48 48.79 -19.36
N SER A 44 16.96 50.04 -19.22
CA SER A 44 17.86 50.64 -20.20
C SER A 44 19.22 49.95 -20.22
N ILE A 45 19.73 49.59 -19.05
CA ILE A 45 20.99 48.83 -18.90
C ILE A 45 20.85 47.44 -19.54
N LEU A 46 19.74 46.76 -19.26
CA LEU A 46 19.45 45.42 -19.80
C LEU A 46 19.26 45.47 -21.32
N THR A 47 18.58 46.47 -21.84
CA THR A 47 18.39 46.65 -23.28
C THR A 47 19.72 46.85 -24.00
N ALA A 48 20.61 47.67 -23.46
CA ALA A 48 21.95 47.87 -24.02
C ALA A 48 22.76 46.57 -23.98
N LEU A 49 22.73 45.85 -22.86
CA LEU A 49 23.41 44.56 -22.72
C LEU A 49 22.88 43.49 -23.72
N LEU A 50 21.56 43.42 -23.90
CA LEU A 50 20.94 42.49 -24.86
C LEU A 50 21.37 42.79 -26.30
N HIS A 51 21.50 44.07 -26.68
CA HIS A 51 22.02 44.42 -28.01
C HIS A 51 23.47 43.96 -28.22
N GLU A 52 24.31 44.06 -27.20
CA GLU A 52 25.66 43.55 -27.26
C GLU A 52 25.70 42.02 -27.33
N LEU A 53 24.83 41.33 -26.56
CA LEU A 53 24.72 39.87 -26.58
C LEU A 53 24.29 39.30 -27.95
N LEU A 54 23.49 40.06 -28.71
CA LEU A 54 23.11 39.67 -30.08
C LEU A 54 24.32 39.64 -31.06
N THR A 55 25.43 40.30 -30.71
CA THR A 55 26.66 40.29 -31.55
C THR A 55 27.49 39.04 -31.38
N ILE A 56 27.22 38.19 -30.37
CA ILE A 56 27.95 36.93 -30.16
C ILE A 56 27.55 35.93 -31.23
N PRO A 57 28.49 35.42 -32.06
CA PRO A 57 28.16 34.64 -33.24
C PRO A 57 27.96 33.13 -32.98
N PHE A 58 28.05 32.66 -31.72
CA PHE A 58 27.98 31.24 -31.36
C PHE A 58 27.00 31.05 -30.18
N PRO A 59 26.41 29.84 -30.06
CA PRO A 59 25.56 29.50 -28.91
C PRO A 59 26.35 29.47 -27.60
N PHE A 60 25.76 29.97 -26.53
CA PHE A 60 26.36 29.96 -25.20
C PHE A 60 25.29 29.73 -24.11
N ILE A 61 25.75 29.29 -22.95
CA ILE A 61 24.91 29.02 -21.80
C ILE A 61 25.34 29.93 -20.66
N LEU A 62 24.38 30.64 -20.08
CA LEU A 62 24.56 31.34 -18.81
C LEU A 62 23.92 30.50 -17.69
N VAL A 63 24.70 30.15 -16.66
CA VAL A 63 24.24 29.39 -15.51
C VAL A 63 24.08 30.31 -14.30
N LEU A 64 22.88 30.37 -13.75
CA LEU A 64 22.58 31.02 -12.49
C LEU A 64 22.44 29.92 -11.41
N ASP A 65 23.55 29.66 -10.73
CA ASP A 65 23.60 28.61 -9.72
C ASP A 65 23.16 29.14 -8.35
N ASP A 66 22.39 28.31 -7.60
CA ASP A 66 21.79 28.67 -6.31
C ASP A 66 20.97 29.97 -6.34
N TYR A 67 20.16 30.16 -7.38
CA TYR A 67 19.38 31.40 -7.61
C TYR A 67 18.53 31.82 -6.41
N HIS A 68 18.02 30.87 -5.63
CA HIS A 68 17.22 31.13 -4.43
C HIS A 68 17.94 32.04 -3.40
N THR A 69 19.25 32.10 -3.41
CA THR A 69 20.03 32.95 -2.51
C THR A 69 20.01 34.42 -2.94
N ALA A 70 19.95 34.67 -4.25
CA ALA A 70 19.93 35.98 -4.86
C ALA A 70 18.50 36.49 -5.19
N SER A 71 17.49 35.60 -5.15
CA SER A 71 16.11 35.96 -5.47
C SER A 71 15.59 37.08 -4.58
N SER A 72 15.16 38.14 -5.21
CA SER A 72 14.44 39.30 -4.66
C SER A 72 13.49 39.76 -5.75
N ARG A 73 12.47 40.54 -5.39
CA ARG A 73 11.51 41.04 -6.37
C ARG A 73 12.20 41.76 -7.53
N GLU A 74 13.19 42.59 -7.23
CA GLU A 74 13.93 43.38 -8.20
C GLU A 74 14.81 42.53 -9.10
N VAL A 75 15.47 41.51 -8.56
CA VAL A 75 16.28 40.54 -9.33
C VAL A 75 15.38 39.62 -10.18
N ASP A 76 14.24 39.19 -9.65
CA ASP A 76 13.27 38.39 -10.40
C ASP A 76 12.69 39.18 -11.60
N GLU A 77 12.45 40.51 -11.44
CA GLU A 77 12.06 41.41 -12.53
C GLU A 77 13.16 41.50 -13.62
N VAL A 78 14.43 41.58 -13.23
CA VAL A 78 15.58 41.53 -14.16
C VAL A 78 15.62 40.22 -14.96
N VAL A 79 15.50 39.08 -14.27
CA VAL A 79 15.53 37.77 -14.92
C VAL A 79 14.32 37.59 -15.83
N CYS A 80 13.13 38.05 -15.42
CA CYS A 80 11.94 38.05 -16.26
C CYS A 80 12.12 38.89 -17.52
N PHE A 81 12.75 40.06 -17.41
CA PHE A 81 13.06 40.91 -18.56
C PHE A 81 14.00 40.21 -19.54
N LEU A 82 15.08 39.58 -19.04
CA LEU A 82 16.02 38.80 -19.84
C LEU A 82 15.34 37.64 -20.55
N LEU A 83 14.52 36.86 -19.84
CA LEU A 83 13.81 35.72 -20.40
C LEU A 83 12.82 36.10 -21.52
N ASN A 84 12.21 37.29 -21.41
CA ASN A 84 11.30 37.79 -22.45
C ASN A 84 12.02 38.27 -23.72
N HIS A 85 13.31 38.59 -23.64
CA HIS A 85 14.11 39.17 -24.72
C HIS A 85 15.36 38.35 -25.02
N LEU A 86 15.39 37.08 -24.61
CA LEU A 86 16.55 36.21 -24.71
C LEU A 86 17.01 36.04 -26.17
N PRO A 87 18.28 36.34 -26.50
CA PRO A 87 18.82 36.07 -27.83
C PRO A 87 18.75 34.56 -28.16
N THR A 88 18.54 34.24 -29.43
CA THR A 88 18.40 32.84 -29.88
C THR A 88 19.65 31.97 -29.63
N GLN A 89 20.82 32.57 -29.55
CA GLN A 89 22.09 31.88 -29.24
C GLN A 89 22.35 31.74 -27.74
N MET A 90 21.55 32.37 -26.86
CA MET A 90 21.72 32.32 -25.41
C MET A 90 20.74 31.31 -24.79
N HIS A 91 21.27 30.41 -23.99
CA HIS A 91 20.47 29.53 -23.14
C HIS A 91 20.73 29.91 -21.69
N LEU A 92 19.64 29.97 -20.90
CA LEU A 92 19.73 30.22 -19.47
C LEU A 92 19.44 28.94 -18.70
N VAL A 93 20.37 28.52 -17.86
CA VAL A 93 20.19 27.44 -16.89
C VAL A 93 20.10 28.04 -15.50
N LEU A 94 19.06 27.70 -14.77
CA LEU A 94 18.82 28.20 -13.42
C LEU A 94 18.70 27.00 -12.48
N THR A 95 19.55 26.95 -11.45
CA THR A 95 19.37 25.99 -10.35
C THR A 95 18.81 26.71 -9.14
N SER A 96 17.83 26.11 -8.48
CA SER A 96 17.21 26.70 -7.30
C SER A 96 16.66 25.62 -6.38
N ARG A 97 16.74 25.82 -5.08
CA ARG A 97 16.04 24.97 -4.10
C ARG A 97 14.55 25.29 -4.07
N ASP A 98 14.22 26.56 -4.17
CA ASP A 98 12.86 27.09 -4.15
C ASP A 98 12.34 27.30 -5.56
N TYR A 99 11.03 27.28 -5.72
CA TYR A 99 10.38 27.63 -6.98
C TYR A 99 10.60 29.13 -7.25
N PRO A 100 11.32 29.53 -8.31
CA PRO A 100 11.62 30.93 -8.55
C PRO A 100 10.35 31.70 -8.94
N ASP A 101 10.22 32.94 -8.47
CA ASP A 101 9.06 33.82 -8.75
C ASP A 101 9.21 34.54 -10.11
N ILE A 102 9.48 33.74 -11.15
CA ILE A 102 9.56 34.16 -12.54
C ILE A 102 8.39 33.56 -13.32
N SER A 103 8.03 34.16 -14.46
CA SER A 103 6.82 33.78 -15.24
C SER A 103 6.90 32.39 -15.91
N LEU A 104 7.19 31.32 -15.15
CA LEU A 104 7.34 29.94 -15.63
C LEU A 104 6.12 29.43 -16.40
N PRO A 105 4.85 29.67 -15.98
CA PRO A 105 3.70 29.18 -16.73
C PRO A 105 3.65 29.70 -18.17
N ARG A 106 4.09 30.95 -18.39
CA ARG A 106 4.13 31.57 -19.73
C ARG A 106 5.18 30.93 -20.61
N LEU A 107 6.36 30.61 -20.06
CA LEU A 107 7.43 29.93 -20.78
C LEU A 107 7.05 28.48 -21.14
N ARG A 108 6.35 27.82 -20.24
CA ARG A 108 5.84 26.45 -20.45
C ARG A 108 4.84 26.38 -21.60
N VAL A 109 3.88 27.32 -21.67
CA VAL A 109 2.90 27.41 -22.76
C VAL A 109 3.58 27.67 -24.12
N ARG A 110 4.75 28.34 -24.13
CA ARG A 110 5.50 28.66 -25.33
C ARG A 110 6.51 27.60 -25.75
N ASP A 111 6.58 26.50 -25.02
CA ASP A 111 7.59 25.43 -25.24
C ASP A 111 9.04 25.96 -25.16
N GLN A 112 9.27 26.90 -24.24
CA GLN A 112 10.56 27.59 -24.03
C GLN A 112 11.19 27.21 -22.68
N LEU A 113 10.66 26.19 -22.00
CA LEU A 113 11.09 25.79 -20.68
C LEU A 113 11.26 24.27 -20.60
N ILE A 114 12.44 23.86 -20.15
CA ILE A 114 12.70 22.50 -19.68
C ILE A 114 12.82 22.55 -18.17
N GLU A 115 11.96 21.81 -17.48
CA GLU A 115 12.00 21.71 -16.02
C GLU A 115 12.53 20.34 -15.61
N LEU A 116 13.57 20.34 -14.76
CA LEU A 116 14.04 19.16 -14.06
C LEU A 116 13.68 19.31 -12.58
N ARG A 117 12.80 18.47 -12.10
CA ARG A 117 12.32 18.48 -10.71
C ARG A 117 13.04 17.45 -9.86
N ALA A 118 12.88 17.52 -8.54
CA ALA A 118 13.45 16.55 -7.62
C ALA A 118 13.10 15.08 -7.97
N ALA A 119 11.90 14.84 -8.51
CA ALA A 119 11.49 13.51 -8.97
C ALA A 119 12.31 13.01 -10.17
N ASP A 120 12.69 13.91 -11.08
CA ASP A 120 13.46 13.59 -12.28
C ASP A 120 14.95 13.36 -11.96
N MET A 121 15.41 13.87 -10.81
CA MET A 121 16.79 13.75 -10.32
C MET A 121 17.01 12.58 -9.35
N LYS A 122 15.98 11.76 -9.12
CA LYS A 122 16.11 10.55 -8.30
C LYS A 122 16.97 9.53 -9.05
N PHE A 123 17.95 8.96 -8.35
CA PHE A 123 18.78 7.91 -8.91
C PHE A 123 17.96 6.65 -9.19
N THR A 124 18.06 6.16 -10.41
CA THR A 124 17.59 4.84 -10.80
C THR A 124 18.45 3.76 -10.15
N HIS A 125 18.02 2.50 -10.22
CA HIS A 125 18.81 1.38 -9.69
C HIS A 125 20.20 1.29 -10.32
N SER A 126 20.30 1.46 -11.64
CA SER A 126 21.58 1.43 -12.37
C SER A 126 22.49 2.60 -12.01
N GLU A 127 21.95 3.78 -11.76
CA GLU A 127 22.75 4.93 -11.33
C GLU A 127 23.20 4.78 -9.88
N ALA A 128 22.37 4.20 -8.99
CA ALA A 128 22.76 3.86 -7.63
C ALA A 128 23.88 2.79 -7.62
N GLU A 129 23.76 1.75 -8.47
CA GLU A 129 24.80 0.73 -8.66
C GLU A 129 26.12 1.35 -9.14
N ALA A 130 26.05 2.24 -10.14
CA ALA A 130 27.23 2.95 -10.61
C ALA A 130 27.86 3.82 -9.52
N LEU A 131 27.06 4.52 -8.73
CA LEU A 131 27.54 5.31 -7.60
C LEU A 131 28.27 4.43 -6.56
N PHE A 132 27.64 3.35 -6.10
CA PHE A 132 28.22 2.51 -5.05
C PHE A 132 29.44 1.73 -5.56
N ASN A 133 29.33 1.02 -6.68
CA ASN A 133 30.32 0.05 -7.10
C ASN A 133 31.39 0.64 -8.04
N GLN A 134 31.05 1.63 -8.89
CA GLN A 134 32.03 2.22 -9.84
C GLN A 134 32.68 3.49 -9.29
N VAL A 135 31.89 4.39 -8.63
CA VAL A 135 32.41 5.67 -8.13
C VAL A 135 33.00 5.54 -6.74
N MET A 136 32.33 4.78 -5.86
CA MET A 136 32.74 4.63 -4.45
C MET A 136 33.50 3.35 -4.15
N ASP A 137 33.59 2.41 -5.09
CA ASP A 137 34.37 1.14 -5.03
C ASP A 137 33.97 0.26 -3.83
N LEU A 138 32.65 0.01 -3.66
CA LEU A 138 32.11 -0.67 -2.47
C LEU A 138 31.73 -2.14 -2.68
N ASP A 139 31.62 -2.62 -3.93
CA ASP A 139 31.26 -4.01 -4.32
C ASP A 139 29.97 -4.53 -3.63
N LEU A 140 28.88 -3.73 -3.68
CA LEU A 140 27.61 -4.08 -3.08
C LEU A 140 26.79 -5.00 -4.00
N SER A 141 26.07 -5.94 -3.39
CA SER A 141 25.09 -6.78 -4.11
C SER A 141 23.86 -5.98 -4.58
N THR A 142 23.17 -6.50 -5.59
CA THR A 142 21.93 -5.91 -6.11
C THR A 142 20.87 -5.71 -5.02
N ASP A 143 20.74 -6.66 -4.07
CA ASP A 143 19.78 -6.57 -2.97
C ASP A 143 20.13 -5.46 -1.97
N GLN A 144 21.43 -5.31 -1.65
CA GLN A 144 21.91 -4.22 -0.79
C GLN A 144 21.69 -2.85 -1.44
N ILE A 145 22.00 -2.72 -2.74
CA ILE A 145 21.75 -1.49 -3.51
C ILE A 145 20.25 -1.15 -3.52
N ALA A 146 19.38 -2.12 -3.81
CA ALA A 146 17.95 -1.93 -3.77
C ALA A 146 17.45 -1.51 -2.38
N GLY A 147 18.02 -2.08 -1.33
CA GLY A 147 17.73 -1.71 0.05
C GLY A 147 18.08 -0.26 0.38
N PHE A 148 19.29 0.20 0.02
CA PHE A 148 19.69 1.60 0.23
C PHE A 148 18.89 2.56 -0.66
N GLN A 149 18.62 2.18 -1.91
CA GLN A 149 17.81 2.98 -2.82
C GLN A 149 16.38 3.16 -2.28
N SER A 150 15.77 2.09 -1.76
CA SER A 150 14.44 2.17 -1.14
C SER A 150 14.43 3.10 0.07
N ARG A 151 15.45 3.02 0.94
CA ARG A 151 15.55 3.86 2.14
C ARG A 151 15.86 5.32 1.85
N THR A 152 16.57 5.62 0.78
CA THR A 152 16.88 6.99 0.35
C THR A 152 15.87 7.53 -0.65
N GLU A 153 14.92 6.72 -1.13
CA GLU A 153 14.01 7.04 -2.23
C GLU A 153 14.74 7.57 -3.47
N GLY A 154 15.97 7.10 -3.71
CA GLY A 154 16.83 7.56 -4.80
C GLY A 154 17.44 8.94 -4.60
N TRP A 155 17.36 9.53 -3.39
CA TRP A 155 17.98 10.82 -3.09
C TRP A 155 19.51 10.72 -3.14
N ALA A 156 20.13 11.43 -4.10
CA ALA A 156 21.56 11.34 -4.39
C ALA A 156 22.47 11.60 -3.18
N ALA A 157 22.15 12.63 -2.37
CA ALA A 157 22.93 12.94 -1.18
C ALA A 157 22.76 11.84 -0.10
N GLY A 158 21.56 11.27 0.04
CA GLY A 158 21.30 10.13 0.92
C GLY A 158 22.10 8.89 0.54
N LEU A 159 22.13 8.56 -0.76
CA LEU A 159 22.95 7.46 -1.28
C LEU A 159 24.45 7.71 -1.05
N ARG A 160 24.91 8.93 -1.24
CA ARG A 160 26.31 9.29 -0.97
C ARG A 160 26.68 9.20 0.50
N LEU A 161 25.78 9.65 1.41
CA LEU A 161 25.97 9.50 2.85
C LEU A 161 26.01 8.02 3.26
N ALA A 162 25.14 7.18 2.67
CA ALA A 162 25.20 5.73 2.88
C ALA A 162 26.55 5.15 2.41
N ALA A 163 27.01 5.53 1.20
CA ALA A 163 28.29 5.05 0.66
C ALA A 163 29.49 5.40 1.54
N VAL A 164 29.53 6.65 2.06
CA VAL A 164 30.59 7.07 3.01
C VAL A 164 30.53 6.25 4.29
N SER A 165 29.33 6.04 4.82
CA SER A 165 29.13 5.27 6.05
C SER A 165 29.54 3.79 5.91
N ILE A 166 29.26 3.16 4.76
CA ILE A 166 29.69 1.78 4.47
C ILE A 166 31.21 1.69 4.44
N ARG A 167 31.88 2.66 3.84
CA ARG A 167 33.35 2.69 3.77
C ARG A 167 34.01 2.77 5.13
N ASP A 168 33.34 3.41 6.09
CA ASP A 168 33.84 3.56 7.46
C ASP A 168 33.56 2.30 8.33
N ASP A 169 32.40 1.65 8.18
CA ASP A 169 31.96 0.50 9.02
C ASP A 169 32.25 -0.87 8.37
N HIS A 170 32.46 -0.94 7.06
CA HIS A 170 32.75 -2.15 6.27
C HIS A 170 31.69 -3.26 6.33
N ASP A 171 30.50 -3.02 6.93
CA ASP A 171 29.37 -3.95 7.04
C ASP A 171 28.11 -3.33 6.45
N ALA A 172 27.88 -3.58 5.16
CA ALA A 172 26.75 -3.04 4.42
C ALA A 172 25.39 -3.55 4.94
N ASP A 173 25.31 -4.81 5.38
CA ASP A 173 24.03 -5.40 5.84
C ASP A 173 23.63 -4.82 7.19
N ARG A 174 24.58 -4.70 8.10
CA ARG A 174 24.37 -4.06 9.41
C ARG A 174 23.97 -2.59 9.23
N LEU A 175 24.71 -1.88 8.37
CA LEU A 175 24.39 -0.49 8.08
C LEU A 175 23.02 -0.37 7.43
N LEU A 176 22.66 -1.24 6.49
CA LEU A 176 21.35 -1.23 5.85
C LEU A 176 20.22 -1.35 6.87
N GLN A 177 20.37 -2.22 7.89
CA GLN A 177 19.38 -2.34 8.97
C GLN A 177 19.27 -1.07 9.82
N SER A 178 20.40 -0.39 10.08
CA SER A 178 20.47 0.81 10.92
C SER A 178 20.38 2.14 10.16
N PHE A 179 20.43 2.12 8.82
CA PHE A 179 20.37 3.33 7.98
C PHE A 179 18.96 3.90 7.93
N THR A 180 18.66 4.68 8.95
CA THR A 180 17.39 5.41 9.13
C THR A 180 17.72 6.89 9.30
N GLY A 181 16.71 7.75 9.43
CA GLY A 181 16.90 9.14 9.80
C GLY A 181 17.70 9.35 11.11
N ASN A 182 17.90 8.29 11.89
CA ASN A 182 18.73 8.31 13.10
C ASN A 182 20.22 8.08 12.85
N HIS A 183 20.64 7.78 11.61
CA HIS A 183 22.06 7.67 11.28
C HIS A 183 22.73 9.04 11.43
N TYR A 184 23.83 9.12 12.17
CA TYR A 184 24.43 10.40 12.61
C TYR A 184 24.73 11.36 11.45
N MET A 185 25.30 10.89 10.33
CA MET A 185 25.59 11.76 9.17
C MET A 185 24.33 12.32 8.50
N VAL A 186 23.28 11.49 8.39
CA VAL A 186 21.99 11.93 7.83
C VAL A 186 21.33 12.92 8.77
N LEU A 187 21.39 12.63 10.07
CA LEU A 187 20.83 13.45 11.13
C LEU A 187 21.49 14.84 11.14
N ASP A 188 22.82 14.90 11.15
CA ASP A 188 23.56 16.17 11.17
C ASP A 188 23.24 17.01 9.92
N TYR A 189 23.30 16.40 8.75
CA TYR A 189 22.99 17.10 7.49
C TYR A 189 21.56 17.66 7.46
N LEU A 190 20.55 16.84 7.71
CA LEU A 190 19.15 17.26 7.63
C LEU A 190 18.74 18.18 8.79
N ALA A 191 19.30 17.96 9.98
CA ALA A 191 19.00 18.82 11.13
C ALA A 191 19.63 20.21 10.97
N GLU A 192 20.90 20.31 10.58
CA GLU A 192 21.63 21.57 10.53
C GLU A 192 21.34 22.33 9.23
N GLU A 193 21.44 21.65 8.08
CA GLU A 193 21.36 22.29 6.77
C GLU A 193 19.92 22.53 6.31
N VAL A 194 18.96 21.76 6.80
CA VAL A 194 17.57 21.86 6.38
C VAL A 194 16.68 22.44 7.47
N LEU A 195 16.56 21.77 8.63
CA LEU A 195 15.60 22.15 9.65
C LEU A 195 15.97 23.45 10.36
N GLN A 196 17.24 23.60 10.81
CA GLN A 196 17.65 24.79 11.60
C GLN A 196 17.62 26.09 10.78
N ARG A 197 17.74 26.01 9.46
CA ARG A 197 17.66 27.18 8.57
C ARG A 197 16.25 27.71 8.36
N GLN A 198 15.22 26.94 8.78
CA GLN A 198 13.83 27.36 8.62
C GLN A 198 13.40 28.35 9.72
N PRO A 199 12.47 29.27 9.44
CA PRO A 199 11.83 30.10 10.45
C PRO A 199 11.19 29.26 11.56
N GLN A 200 11.13 29.77 12.79
CA GLN A 200 10.60 29.04 13.95
C GLN A 200 9.16 28.53 13.73
N ALA A 201 8.33 29.28 13.01
CA ALA A 201 6.96 28.86 12.68
C ALA A 201 6.95 27.59 11.81
N VAL A 202 7.85 27.54 10.81
CA VAL A 202 8.02 26.37 9.93
C VAL A 202 8.58 25.16 10.72
N GLN A 203 9.59 25.39 11.57
CA GLN A 203 10.13 24.33 12.43
C GLN A 203 9.05 23.73 13.32
N ASN A 204 8.25 24.56 13.97
CA ASN A 204 7.14 24.10 14.82
C ASN A 204 6.10 23.30 14.02
N PHE A 205 5.75 23.76 12.82
CA PHE A 205 4.84 23.04 11.93
C PHE A 205 5.41 21.65 11.58
N LEU A 206 6.65 21.60 11.10
CA LEU A 206 7.34 20.36 10.73
C LEU A 206 7.39 19.36 11.89
N LEU A 207 7.72 19.81 13.10
CA LEU A 207 7.80 18.95 14.27
C LEU A 207 6.43 18.39 14.67
N ARG A 208 5.39 19.22 14.71
CA ARG A 208 4.04 18.77 15.13
C ARG A 208 3.39 17.84 14.11
N THR A 209 3.58 18.11 12.82
CA THR A 209 3.00 17.30 11.74
C THR A 209 3.84 16.08 11.38
N SER A 210 5.07 15.95 11.90
CA SER A 210 5.93 14.78 11.69
C SER A 210 5.36 13.47 12.25
N LEU A 211 4.43 13.56 13.19
CA LEU A 211 3.73 12.42 13.78
C LEU A 211 2.75 11.76 12.79
N LEU A 212 2.43 12.43 11.69
CA LEU A 212 1.52 11.95 10.66
C LEU A 212 2.28 11.16 9.59
N ASP A 213 1.72 10.04 9.14
CA ASP A 213 2.25 9.30 8.00
C ASP A 213 1.82 9.93 6.67
N ARG A 214 0.63 10.52 6.65
CA ARG A 214 0.10 11.34 5.56
C ARG A 214 -0.69 12.51 6.12
N MET A 215 -0.69 13.62 5.41
CA MET A 215 -1.31 14.85 5.90
C MET A 215 -2.00 15.61 4.78
N CYS A 216 -3.01 16.39 5.14
CA CYS A 216 -3.68 17.37 4.29
C CYS A 216 -3.87 18.69 5.05
N GLY A 217 -4.24 19.76 4.35
CA GLY A 217 -4.36 21.08 4.94
C GLY A 217 -5.24 21.13 6.18
N SER A 218 -6.45 20.57 6.12
CA SER A 218 -7.40 20.59 7.25
C SER A 218 -6.94 19.78 8.47
N LEU A 219 -6.23 18.66 8.26
CA LEU A 219 -5.62 17.91 9.36
C LEU A 219 -4.50 18.73 10.02
N CYS A 220 -3.68 19.41 9.21
CA CYS A 220 -2.64 20.29 9.73
C CYS A 220 -3.24 21.49 10.49
N ASP A 221 -4.36 22.05 10.03
CA ASP A 221 -5.07 23.13 10.73
C ASP A 221 -5.49 22.69 12.14
N ASP A 222 -6.06 21.49 12.27
CA ASP A 222 -6.47 20.94 13.57
C ASP A 222 -5.28 20.72 14.50
N MET A 223 -4.17 20.19 13.99
CA MET A 223 -2.94 19.98 14.77
C MET A 223 -2.24 21.29 15.16
N MET A 224 -2.52 22.39 14.44
CA MET A 224 -1.96 23.71 14.66
C MET A 224 -2.97 24.68 15.27
N SER A 225 -4.07 24.21 15.82
CA SER A 225 -5.22 25.00 16.32
C SER A 225 -4.85 26.17 17.25
N ASN A 226 -3.69 26.09 17.90
CA ASN A 226 -3.16 27.17 18.75
C ASN A 226 -2.29 28.20 17.98
N LEU A 227 -2.07 28.02 16.69
CA LEU A 227 -1.23 28.87 15.85
C LEU A 227 -2.04 29.41 14.67
N LYS A 228 -1.98 30.71 14.42
CA LYS A 228 -2.69 31.37 13.31
C LYS A 228 -2.01 31.10 11.96
N VAL A 229 -1.76 29.86 11.62
CA VAL A 229 -1.10 29.45 10.38
C VAL A 229 -2.04 28.50 9.64
N SER A 230 -2.34 28.81 8.38
CA SER A 230 -3.10 27.90 7.52
C SER A 230 -2.24 26.70 7.15
N GLY A 231 -2.72 25.49 7.50
CA GLY A 231 -2.04 24.24 7.16
C GLY A 231 -1.86 24.08 5.65
N ASN A 232 -2.87 24.46 4.87
CA ASN A 232 -2.79 24.37 3.42
C ASN A 232 -1.74 25.34 2.83
N GLU A 233 -1.69 26.57 3.31
CA GLU A 233 -0.68 27.56 2.87
C GLU A 233 0.74 27.09 3.23
N MET A 234 0.91 26.52 4.43
CA MET A 234 2.19 25.97 4.86
C MET A 234 2.62 24.78 4.00
N LEU A 235 1.72 23.85 3.69
CA LEU A 235 2.03 22.70 2.81
C LEU A 235 2.43 23.17 1.41
N ILE A 236 1.76 24.17 0.85
CA ILE A 236 2.11 24.76 -0.44
C ILE A 236 3.49 25.43 -0.36
N GLU A 237 3.78 26.15 0.72
CA GLU A 237 5.09 26.78 0.93
C GLU A 237 6.21 25.73 1.02
N LEU A 238 6.01 24.67 1.80
CA LEU A 238 6.97 23.58 1.95
C LEU A 238 7.22 22.84 0.61
N ASP A 239 6.16 22.59 -0.18
CA ASP A 239 6.28 22.00 -1.51
C ASP A 239 7.05 22.91 -2.47
N ARG A 240 6.76 24.22 -2.48
CA ARG A 240 7.51 25.23 -3.29
C ARG A 240 8.98 25.27 -2.91
N LYS A 241 9.30 25.15 -1.62
CA LYS A 241 10.68 25.14 -1.10
C LYS A 241 11.38 23.77 -1.20
N ASN A 242 10.74 22.77 -1.80
CA ASN A 242 11.25 21.40 -1.88
C ASN A 242 11.76 20.85 -0.53
N LEU A 243 11.04 21.15 0.58
CA LEU A 243 11.44 20.76 1.94
C LEU A 243 11.03 19.32 2.25
N PHE A 244 11.49 18.37 1.44
CA PHE A 244 11.28 16.92 1.63
C PHE A 244 9.80 16.53 1.79
N LEU A 245 8.89 17.32 1.22
CA LEU A 245 7.46 17.05 1.15
C LEU A 245 7.14 16.37 -0.18
N ILE A 246 6.43 15.24 -0.15
CA ILE A 246 6.10 14.43 -1.31
C ILE A 246 4.58 14.43 -1.48
N PRO A 247 4.03 14.92 -2.60
CA PRO A 247 2.61 14.82 -2.89
C PRO A 247 2.22 13.36 -3.17
N LEU A 248 1.10 12.92 -2.61
CA LEU A 248 0.57 11.56 -2.78
C LEU A 248 -0.50 11.48 -3.87
N ASP A 249 -1.04 12.60 -4.31
CA ASP A 249 -2.04 12.70 -5.36
C ASP A 249 -1.69 13.80 -6.38
N GLN A 250 -2.31 13.74 -7.57
CA GLN A 250 -2.11 14.73 -8.63
C GLN A 250 -2.73 16.11 -8.30
N GLU A 251 -3.73 16.13 -7.42
CA GLU A 251 -4.41 17.35 -6.99
C GLU A 251 -3.67 18.06 -5.86
N ARG A 252 -2.58 17.45 -5.36
CA ARG A 252 -1.74 17.97 -4.27
C ARG A 252 -2.55 18.30 -3.02
N ARG A 253 -3.47 17.43 -2.66
CA ARG A 253 -4.27 17.53 -1.43
C ARG A 253 -3.64 16.76 -0.29
N TRP A 254 -3.02 15.60 -0.61
CA TRP A 254 -2.37 14.74 0.34
C TRP A 254 -0.86 14.75 0.15
N TYR A 255 -0.14 14.80 1.25
CA TYR A 255 1.30 14.84 1.31
C TYR A 255 1.84 13.88 2.36
N ARG A 256 3.10 13.51 2.21
CA ARG A 256 3.92 12.90 3.26
C ARG A 256 5.31 13.49 3.25
N TYR A 257 6.00 13.38 4.36
CA TYR A 257 7.43 13.68 4.36
C TYR A 257 8.23 12.53 3.72
N HIS A 258 9.39 12.86 3.15
CA HIS A 258 10.41 11.85 2.84
C HIS A 258 10.77 11.11 4.14
N HIS A 259 10.82 9.76 4.11
CA HIS A 259 10.88 8.99 5.35
C HIS A 259 12.12 9.30 6.21
N LEU A 260 13.33 9.48 5.63
CA LEU A 260 14.50 9.89 6.41
C LEU A 260 14.30 11.24 7.11
N PHE A 261 13.60 12.19 6.45
CA PHE A 261 13.29 13.48 7.06
C PHE A 261 12.22 13.36 8.13
N ALA A 262 11.18 12.55 7.90
CA ALA A 262 10.16 12.25 8.90
C ALA A 262 10.76 11.66 10.19
N ASP A 263 11.70 10.71 10.08
CA ASP A 263 12.37 10.09 11.23
C ASP A 263 13.12 11.12 12.07
N ILE A 264 13.83 12.04 11.42
CA ILE A 264 14.56 13.11 12.11
C ILE A 264 13.59 14.08 12.79
N LEU A 265 12.53 14.47 12.10
CA LEU A 265 11.52 15.35 12.66
C LEU A 265 10.84 14.71 13.88
N ARG A 266 10.45 13.42 13.79
CA ARG A 266 9.86 12.65 14.90
C ARG A 266 10.80 12.60 16.09
N ARG A 267 12.08 12.30 15.85
CA ARG A 267 13.09 12.30 16.92
C ARG A 267 13.22 13.66 17.58
N ARG A 268 13.32 14.73 16.79
CA ARG A 268 13.40 16.10 17.30
C ARG A 268 12.13 16.53 18.02
N ALA A 269 10.96 16.07 17.57
CA ALA A 269 9.70 16.29 18.28
C ALA A 269 9.73 15.64 19.66
N LEU A 270 10.17 14.37 19.77
CA LEU A 270 10.33 13.66 21.05
C LEU A 270 11.35 14.29 22.00
N GLU A 271 12.39 14.96 21.46
CA GLU A 271 13.41 15.67 22.25
C GLU A 271 12.93 17.04 22.76
N ARG A 272 12.00 17.71 22.04
CA ARG A 272 11.60 19.10 22.29
C ARG A 272 10.21 19.28 22.87
N MET A 273 9.35 18.28 22.73
CA MET A 273 7.96 18.32 23.17
C MET A 273 7.76 17.37 24.35
N ASP A 274 6.91 17.76 25.28
CA ASP A 274 6.53 16.90 26.38
C ASP A 274 5.63 15.75 25.93
N GLY A 275 5.66 14.62 26.66
CA GLY A 275 4.85 13.45 26.32
C GLY A 275 3.33 13.75 26.32
N SER A 276 2.88 14.72 27.12
CA SER A 276 1.50 15.22 27.09
C SER A 276 1.14 15.91 25.77
N ASP A 277 2.03 16.78 25.27
CA ASP A 277 1.83 17.50 24.00
C ASP A 277 1.73 16.51 22.83
N ILE A 278 2.62 15.50 22.81
CA ILE A 278 2.62 14.45 21.79
C ILE A 278 1.32 13.64 21.85
N SER A 279 0.88 13.27 23.05
CA SER A 279 -0.39 12.55 23.26
C SER A 279 -1.59 13.38 22.76
N GLU A 280 -1.64 14.68 23.06
CA GLU A 280 -2.69 15.59 22.58
C GLU A 280 -2.71 15.68 21.05
N LEU A 281 -1.53 15.77 20.41
CA LEU A 281 -1.43 15.78 18.94
C LEU A 281 -1.95 14.48 18.32
N HIS A 282 -1.61 13.34 18.91
CA HIS A 282 -2.14 12.06 18.45
C HIS A 282 -3.66 11.94 18.68
N GLN A 283 -4.20 12.47 19.79
CA GLN A 283 -5.65 12.51 20.03
C GLN A 283 -6.35 13.39 18.99
N CYS A 284 -5.80 14.56 18.69
CA CYS A 284 -6.29 15.46 17.66
C CYS A 284 -6.32 14.78 16.29
N ALA A 285 -5.20 14.17 15.88
CA ALA A 285 -5.11 13.42 14.63
C ALA A 285 -6.11 12.26 14.57
N SER A 286 -6.22 11.48 15.66
CA SER A 286 -7.19 10.38 15.75
C SER A 286 -8.63 10.87 15.57
N LEU A 287 -8.98 12.01 16.17
CA LEU A 287 -10.32 12.59 16.04
C LEU A 287 -10.61 13.05 14.62
N TRP A 288 -9.63 13.73 14.00
CA TRP A 288 -9.78 14.19 12.64
C TRP A 288 -9.95 13.02 11.65
N TYR A 289 -9.10 12.00 11.75
CA TYR A 289 -9.16 10.82 10.87
C TYR A 289 -10.49 10.06 11.03
N GLU A 290 -10.98 9.90 12.27
CA GLU A 290 -12.28 9.26 12.53
C GLU A 290 -13.42 10.05 11.87
N ASN A 291 -13.46 11.37 12.04
CA ASN A 291 -14.50 12.24 11.46
C ASN A 291 -14.49 12.25 9.93
N HIS A 292 -13.37 11.87 9.32
CA HIS A 292 -13.23 11.82 7.86
C HIS A 292 -13.25 10.39 7.30
N GLY A 293 -13.61 9.39 8.12
CA GLY A 293 -13.79 8.00 7.68
C GLY A 293 -12.50 7.18 7.54
N PHE A 294 -11.37 7.67 8.02
CA PHE A 294 -10.08 6.97 8.03
C PHE A 294 -9.87 6.24 9.36
N GLU A 295 -10.71 5.23 9.63
CA GLU A 295 -10.77 4.58 10.94
C GLU A 295 -9.48 3.85 11.33
N ILE A 296 -8.73 3.30 10.38
CA ILE A 296 -7.44 2.63 10.64
C ILE A 296 -6.38 3.63 11.09
N ASP A 297 -6.28 4.79 10.39
CA ASP A 297 -5.37 5.87 10.80
C ASP A 297 -5.80 6.45 12.15
N ALA A 298 -7.11 6.60 12.39
CA ALA A 298 -7.65 7.04 13.67
C ALA A 298 -7.26 6.09 14.81
N PHE A 299 -7.34 4.78 14.59
CA PHE A 299 -6.95 3.76 15.55
C PHE A 299 -5.44 3.78 15.83
N HIS A 300 -4.61 3.90 14.78
CA HIS A 300 -3.16 4.05 14.93
C HIS A 300 -2.81 5.21 15.86
N HIS A 301 -3.40 6.37 15.63
CA HIS A 301 -3.15 7.54 16.47
C HIS A 301 -3.75 7.43 17.87
N ALA A 302 -4.88 6.75 18.06
CA ALA A 302 -5.43 6.48 19.39
C ALA A 302 -4.49 5.59 20.24
N ILE A 303 -3.88 4.57 19.62
CA ILE A 303 -2.86 3.73 20.26
C ILE A 303 -1.64 4.55 20.64
N ALA A 304 -1.13 5.38 19.74
CA ALA A 304 0.03 6.23 19.98
C ALA A 304 -0.22 7.26 21.11
N ALA A 305 -1.47 7.73 21.25
CA ALA A 305 -1.91 8.58 22.35
C ALA A 305 -2.07 7.82 23.68
N ARG A 306 -1.97 6.49 23.68
CA ARG A 306 -2.28 5.61 24.83
C ARG A 306 -3.72 5.77 25.36
N ASP A 307 -4.65 6.15 24.49
CA ASP A 307 -6.07 6.25 24.81
C ASP A 307 -6.76 4.90 24.60
N ILE A 308 -6.72 4.04 25.64
CA ILE A 308 -7.29 2.68 25.60
C ILE A 308 -8.79 2.73 25.33
N ALA A 309 -9.51 3.71 25.89
CA ALA A 309 -10.95 3.81 25.72
C ALA A 309 -11.33 4.09 24.27
N ARG A 310 -10.63 5.05 23.65
CA ARG A 310 -10.81 5.39 22.26
C ARG A 310 -10.37 4.26 21.32
N SER A 311 -9.19 3.65 21.59
CA SER A 311 -8.68 2.52 20.82
C SER A 311 -9.65 1.34 20.83
N SER A 312 -10.19 0.96 22.01
CA SER A 312 -11.22 -0.08 22.13
C SER A 312 -12.47 0.23 21.29
N ARG A 313 -12.94 1.47 21.36
CA ARG A 313 -14.14 1.90 20.64
C ARG A 313 -13.93 1.86 19.12
N LEU A 314 -12.79 2.36 18.64
CA LEU A 314 -12.42 2.33 17.22
C LEU A 314 -12.21 0.89 16.73
N LEU A 315 -11.54 0.05 17.53
CA LEU A 315 -11.34 -1.37 17.20
C LEU A 315 -12.66 -2.11 16.98
N ARG A 316 -13.66 -1.84 17.84
CA ARG A 316 -15.01 -2.43 17.71
C ARG A 316 -15.67 -2.02 16.39
N GLY A 317 -15.45 -0.79 15.93
CA GLY A 317 -16.07 -0.23 14.72
C GLY A 317 -17.59 -0.16 14.76
N GLY A 318 -18.20 0.25 13.68
CA GLY A 318 -19.65 0.36 13.52
C GLY A 318 -20.29 -0.88 12.90
N GLY A 319 -19.94 -2.11 13.36
CA GLY A 319 -20.50 -3.37 12.85
C GLY A 319 -19.46 -4.38 12.34
N MET A 320 -18.27 -3.92 11.97
CA MET A 320 -17.15 -4.78 11.60
C MET A 320 -15.87 -4.31 12.30
N PRO A 321 -15.32 -5.10 13.24
CA PRO A 321 -14.08 -4.78 13.93
C PRO A 321 -12.91 -4.52 12.96
N LEU A 322 -12.02 -3.59 13.31
CA LEU A 322 -10.93 -3.14 12.43
C LEU A 322 -9.94 -4.26 12.08
N HIS A 323 -9.72 -5.23 12.98
CA HIS A 323 -8.83 -6.36 12.70
C HIS A 323 -9.33 -7.25 11.56
N LEU A 324 -10.65 -7.30 11.31
CA LEU A 324 -11.26 -7.96 10.15
C LEU A 324 -11.15 -7.14 8.86
N ARG A 325 -10.81 -5.86 8.98
CA ARG A 325 -10.72 -4.89 7.87
C ARG A 325 -9.27 -4.54 7.49
N GLY A 326 -8.32 -5.43 7.82
CA GLY A 326 -6.92 -5.27 7.46
C GLY A 326 -6.01 -4.74 8.57
N ALA A 327 -6.53 -4.45 9.78
CA ALA A 327 -5.74 -3.96 10.90
C ALA A 327 -5.31 -5.06 11.90
N ALA A 328 -5.27 -6.34 11.47
CA ALA A 328 -5.00 -7.46 12.38
C ALA A 328 -3.62 -7.37 13.05
N GLY A 329 -2.56 -7.06 12.28
CA GLY A 329 -1.21 -6.90 12.82
C GLY A 329 -1.14 -5.79 13.88
N MET A 330 -1.59 -4.59 13.54
CA MET A 330 -1.62 -3.43 14.46
C MET A 330 -2.44 -3.73 15.72
N THR A 331 -3.57 -4.44 15.57
CA THR A 331 -4.41 -4.85 16.71
C THR A 331 -3.66 -5.80 17.61
N LEU A 332 -2.94 -6.78 17.06
CA LEU A 332 -2.14 -7.72 17.86
C LEU A 332 -1.03 -7.01 18.62
N ASP A 333 -0.22 -6.20 17.94
CA ASP A 333 0.88 -5.47 18.55
C ASP A 333 0.39 -4.58 19.71
N TRP A 334 -0.78 -3.93 19.51
CA TRP A 334 -1.39 -3.15 20.56
C TRP A 334 -1.87 -4.00 21.75
N LEU A 335 -2.64 -5.08 21.49
CA LEU A 335 -3.17 -5.95 22.54
C LEU A 335 -2.07 -6.67 23.32
N GLU A 336 -0.96 -7.01 22.65
CA GLU A 336 0.25 -7.56 23.28
C GLU A 336 0.95 -6.55 24.21
N SER A 337 0.82 -5.26 23.93
CA SER A 337 1.38 -4.18 24.75
C SER A 337 0.58 -3.88 26.03
N LEU A 338 -0.67 -4.35 26.13
CA LEU A 338 -1.56 -4.11 27.27
C LEU A 338 -1.29 -5.14 28.39
N SER A 339 -1.39 -4.68 29.65
CA SER A 339 -1.36 -5.56 30.80
C SER A 339 -2.64 -6.39 30.91
N ALA A 340 -2.58 -7.56 31.54
CA ALA A 340 -3.77 -8.39 31.81
C ALA A 340 -4.87 -7.60 32.53
N LYS A 341 -4.51 -6.74 33.49
CA LYS A 341 -5.45 -5.90 34.23
C LYS A 341 -6.21 -4.92 33.31
N GLU A 342 -5.55 -4.36 32.31
CA GLU A 342 -6.20 -3.47 31.34
C GLU A 342 -7.14 -4.24 30.43
N LEU A 343 -6.77 -5.44 30.02
CA LEU A 343 -7.62 -6.34 29.23
C LEU A 343 -8.83 -6.83 30.05
N ASP A 344 -8.66 -7.20 31.33
CA ASP A 344 -9.74 -7.68 32.20
C ASP A 344 -10.81 -6.62 32.47
N THR A 345 -10.43 -5.33 32.43
CA THR A 345 -11.41 -4.23 32.54
C THR A 345 -12.31 -4.08 31.32
N ARG A 346 -11.95 -4.72 30.22
CA ARG A 346 -12.67 -4.68 28.93
C ARG A 346 -12.67 -6.06 28.28
N PRO A 347 -13.57 -6.98 28.70
CA PRO A 347 -13.58 -8.37 28.24
C PRO A 347 -13.62 -8.54 26.71
N GLU A 348 -14.18 -7.55 25.98
CA GLU A 348 -14.20 -7.53 24.54
C GLU A 348 -12.80 -7.54 23.90
N LEU A 349 -11.79 -6.99 24.58
CA LEU A 349 -10.41 -6.97 24.06
C LEU A 349 -9.79 -8.37 24.02
N TRP A 350 -10.12 -9.22 24.99
CA TRP A 350 -9.72 -10.62 24.97
C TRP A 350 -10.29 -11.37 23.76
N VAL A 351 -11.56 -11.09 23.42
CA VAL A 351 -12.22 -11.71 22.26
C VAL A 351 -11.58 -11.23 20.96
N PHE A 352 -11.37 -9.91 20.83
CA PHE A 352 -10.68 -9.35 19.65
C PHE A 352 -9.25 -9.86 19.53
N TYR A 353 -8.57 -10.10 20.64
CA TYR A 353 -7.25 -10.71 20.65
C TYR A 353 -7.28 -12.13 20.06
N GLY A 354 -8.20 -12.99 20.55
CA GLY A 354 -8.37 -14.33 20.00
C GLY A 354 -8.72 -14.32 18.51
N SER A 355 -9.64 -13.45 18.10
CA SER A 355 -10.04 -13.29 16.70
C SER A 355 -8.90 -12.78 15.81
N ALA A 356 -8.12 -11.80 16.27
CA ALA A 356 -6.99 -11.26 15.53
C ALA A 356 -5.86 -12.30 15.35
N LEU A 357 -5.62 -13.14 16.36
CA LEU A 357 -4.68 -14.27 16.26
C LEU A 357 -5.08 -15.25 15.16
N LEU A 358 -6.39 -15.58 15.06
CA LEU A 358 -6.88 -16.47 14.00
C LEU A 358 -6.64 -15.90 12.61
N ILE A 359 -6.93 -14.60 12.43
CA ILE A 359 -6.74 -13.91 11.15
C ILE A 359 -5.26 -13.82 10.77
N ALA A 360 -4.38 -13.64 11.76
CA ALA A 360 -2.95 -13.64 11.57
C ALA A 360 -2.35 -15.04 11.32
N GLY A 361 -3.18 -16.11 11.28
CA GLY A 361 -2.72 -17.48 11.12
C GLY A 361 -1.99 -18.06 12.34
N LYS A 362 -2.21 -17.49 13.52
CA LYS A 362 -1.62 -17.91 14.80
C LYS A 362 -2.69 -18.53 15.71
N PRO A 363 -3.15 -19.77 15.48
CA PRO A 363 -4.23 -20.39 16.25
C PRO A 363 -3.83 -20.72 17.69
N THR A 364 -2.52 -20.78 17.99
CA THR A 364 -2.00 -21.03 19.33
C THR A 364 -2.37 -19.90 20.29
N GLY A 365 -2.88 -20.23 21.46
CA GLY A 365 -3.26 -19.26 22.49
C GLY A 365 -4.64 -18.64 22.35
N VAL A 366 -5.37 -18.87 21.24
CA VAL A 366 -6.74 -18.35 21.04
C VAL A 366 -7.67 -18.78 22.14
N GLU A 367 -7.75 -20.09 22.46
CA GLU A 367 -8.64 -20.62 23.49
C GLU A 367 -8.33 -20.04 24.88
N ARG A 368 -7.04 -19.80 25.19
CA ARG A 368 -6.66 -19.13 26.45
C ARG A 368 -7.21 -17.71 26.53
N LYS A 369 -7.20 -16.96 25.42
CA LYS A 369 -7.77 -15.60 25.36
C LYS A 369 -9.29 -15.62 25.50
N LEU A 370 -9.97 -16.61 24.89
CA LEU A 370 -11.43 -16.78 25.02
C LEU A 370 -11.82 -17.15 26.45
N ARG A 371 -11.06 -18.02 27.13
CA ARG A 371 -11.30 -18.34 28.54
C ARG A 371 -11.05 -17.15 29.46
N ALA A 372 -10.05 -16.31 29.17
CA ALA A 372 -9.83 -15.09 29.91
C ALA A 372 -11.02 -14.12 29.75
N ALA A 373 -11.61 -14.03 28.52
CA ALA A 373 -12.83 -13.27 28.29
C ALA A 373 -14.01 -13.82 29.11
N GLU A 374 -14.22 -15.15 29.13
CA GLU A 374 -15.26 -15.81 29.90
C GLU A 374 -15.08 -15.55 31.41
N ALA A 375 -13.87 -15.70 31.92
CA ALA A 375 -13.56 -15.42 33.33
C ALA A 375 -13.80 -13.96 33.71
N ALA A 376 -13.48 -13.01 32.82
CA ALA A 376 -13.75 -11.58 33.03
C ALA A 376 -15.24 -11.23 32.99
N LEU A 377 -16.08 -12.10 32.41
CA LEU A 377 -17.54 -11.97 32.36
C LEU A 377 -18.25 -12.67 33.55
N GLU A 378 -17.52 -13.45 34.36
CA GLU A 378 -18.11 -14.11 35.54
C GLU A 378 -18.65 -13.09 36.54
N GLY A 379 -19.92 -13.22 36.88
CA GLY A 379 -20.59 -12.33 37.82
C GLY A 379 -21.07 -10.98 37.27
N VAL A 380 -20.85 -10.74 35.96
CA VAL A 380 -21.40 -9.56 35.28
C VAL A 380 -22.86 -9.80 34.91
N GLU A 381 -23.70 -8.78 35.07
CA GLU A 381 -25.12 -8.86 34.69
C GLU A 381 -25.25 -9.15 33.19
N GLN A 382 -26.10 -10.13 32.84
CA GLN A 382 -26.30 -10.55 31.46
C GLN A 382 -27.17 -9.55 30.69
N ASP A 383 -26.58 -8.47 30.26
CA ASP A 383 -27.20 -7.53 29.33
C ASP A 383 -26.99 -7.91 27.87
N ALA A 384 -27.57 -7.13 26.95
CA ALA A 384 -27.46 -7.37 25.52
C ALA A 384 -26.00 -7.30 25.02
N GLY A 385 -25.12 -6.52 25.68
CA GLY A 385 -23.71 -6.40 25.34
C GLY A 385 -22.92 -7.63 25.73
N VAL A 386 -23.17 -8.19 26.91
CA VAL A 386 -22.57 -9.45 27.39
C VAL A 386 -23.00 -10.61 26.51
N MET A 387 -24.29 -10.68 26.12
CA MET A 387 -24.80 -11.72 25.25
C MET A 387 -24.16 -11.67 23.86
N ASP A 388 -24.00 -10.48 23.30
CA ASP A 388 -23.29 -10.27 22.05
C ASP A 388 -21.83 -10.73 22.14
N LEU A 389 -21.15 -10.48 23.25
CA LEU A 389 -19.78 -10.89 23.49
C LEU A 389 -19.65 -12.42 23.60
N ILE A 390 -20.61 -13.09 24.24
CA ILE A 390 -20.70 -14.56 24.26
C ILE A 390 -20.86 -15.10 22.82
N GLY A 391 -21.66 -14.43 22.00
CA GLY A 391 -21.80 -14.75 20.58
C GLY A 391 -20.48 -14.65 19.81
N TRP A 392 -19.67 -13.60 20.08
CA TRP A 392 -18.36 -13.43 19.49
C TRP A 392 -17.35 -14.50 19.96
N ILE A 393 -17.37 -14.86 21.25
CA ILE A 393 -16.56 -15.97 21.80
C ILE A 393 -16.91 -17.27 21.06
N ALA A 394 -18.20 -17.58 20.92
CA ALA A 394 -18.66 -18.77 20.24
C ALA A 394 -18.29 -18.80 18.75
N ALA A 395 -18.42 -17.67 18.03
CA ALA A 395 -18.02 -17.54 16.63
C ALA A 395 -16.52 -17.76 16.42
N THR A 396 -15.70 -17.17 17.31
CA THR A 396 -14.24 -17.34 17.28
C THR A 396 -13.84 -18.78 17.57
N ARG A 397 -14.49 -19.44 18.53
CA ARG A 397 -14.26 -20.84 18.87
C ARG A 397 -14.71 -21.80 17.74
N ALA A 398 -15.84 -21.53 17.07
CA ALA A 398 -16.29 -22.26 15.90
C ALA A 398 -15.26 -22.18 14.75
N THR A 399 -14.71 -20.98 14.54
CA THR A 399 -13.66 -20.76 13.52
C THR A 399 -12.39 -21.55 13.86
N LEU A 400 -11.94 -21.50 15.11
CA LEU A 400 -10.79 -22.26 15.59
C LEU A 400 -11.01 -23.78 15.38
N ALA A 401 -12.17 -24.31 15.81
CA ALA A 401 -12.50 -25.72 15.66
C ALA A 401 -12.57 -26.14 14.19
N SER A 402 -13.07 -25.27 13.30
CA SER A 402 -13.12 -25.52 11.85
C SER A 402 -11.75 -25.58 11.19
N LEU A 403 -10.80 -24.73 11.59
CA LEU A 403 -9.41 -24.79 11.11
C LEU A 403 -8.75 -26.13 11.43
N LEU A 404 -9.13 -26.76 12.54
CA LEU A 404 -8.64 -28.08 12.96
C LEU A 404 -9.31 -29.25 12.19
N LEU A 405 -10.41 -28.99 11.47
CA LEU A 405 -11.08 -29.95 10.61
C LEU A 405 -10.50 -30.03 9.18
N THR A 406 -9.82 -28.98 8.74
CA THR A 406 -9.13 -28.97 7.44
C THR A 406 -7.84 -29.78 7.54
N ASP A 407 -7.58 -30.65 6.55
CA ASP A 407 -6.42 -31.56 6.47
C ASP A 407 -5.05 -30.84 6.36
N ASN A 408 -4.94 -29.63 6.82
CA ASN A 408 -3.72 -28.82 6.81
C ASN A 408 -2.85 -29.15 8.04
N ARG A 409 -2.73 -30.46 8.40
CA ARG A 409 -1.85 -30.95 9.45
C ARG A 409 -0.40 -30.51 9.24
N ASP A 410 0.06 -30.52 7.99
CA ASP A 410 1.45 -30.20 7.62
C ASP A 410 1.84 -28.74 7.93
N ALA A 411 0.88 -27.82 8.06
CA ALA A 411 1.15 -26.42 8.41
C ALA A 411 1.10 -26.16 9.94
N ILE A 412 0.47 -27.06 10.71
CA ILE A 412 0.29 -26.92 12.17
C ILE A 412 1.31 -27.76 12.94
N GLU A 413 1.69 -28.93 12.42
CA GLU A 413 2.67 -29.81 13.05
C GLU A 413 4.05 -29.21 13.31
N PRO A 414 4.68 -28.42 12.40
CA PRO A 414 6.01 -27.83 12.69
C PRO A 414 5.99 -26.88 13.88
N ASN A 415 4.93 -26.09 14.02
CA ASN A 415 4.79 -25.14 15.13
C ASN A 415 4.49 -25.85 16.48
N LEU A 416 3.87 -27.02 16.45
CA LEU A 416 3.66 -27.87 17.63
C LEU A 416 4.98 -28.50 18.11
N TYR A 417 5.82 -28.99 17.20
CA TYR A 417 7.12 -29.58 17.53
C TYR A 417 8.12 -28.54 18.05
N GLU A 418 8.14 -27.33 17.48
CA GLU A 418 8.96 -26.23 18.01
C GLU A 418 8.51 -25.78 19.39
N ALA A 419 7.20 -25.75 19.63
CA ALA A 419 6.64 -25.40 20.94
C ALA A 419 6.89 -26.50 21.98
N GLU A 420 6.80 -27.80 21.64
CA GLU A 420 7.16 -28.91 22.50
C GLU A 420 8.67 -28.94 22.81
N ALA A 421 9.53 -28.62 21.82
CA ALA A 421 10.97 -28.55 22.01
C ALA A 421 11.39 -27.38 22.93
N ALA A 422 10.71 -26.23 22.82
CA ALA A 422 10.94 -25.06 23.68
C ALA A 422 10.52 -25.32 25.15
N LEU A 423 9.53 -26.20 25.37
CA LEU A 423 8.98 -26.55 26.67
C LEU A 423 9.87 -27.56 27.46
N GLN A 424 10.64 -28.40 26.75
CA GLN A 424 11.58 -29.33 27.42
C GLN A 424 12.78 -28.64 28.07
N VAL A 425 13.00 -27.36 27.85
CA VAL A 425 14.17 -26.60 28.29
C VAL A 425 13.95 -25.74 29.55
N SER A 426 12.74 -25.63 30.11
CA SER A 426 12.46 -24.68 31.20
C SER A 426 11.54 -25.19 32.31
N GLU A 427 12.12 -25.31 33.50
CA GLU A 427 11.51 -25.77 34.79
C GLU A 427 10.94 -24.59 35.65
N THR A 428 9.99 -23.77 35.18
CA THR A 428 9.34 -22.79 36.04
C THR A 428 7.81 -22.86 35.97
N GLU A 429 7.13 -22.76 37.13
CA GLU A 429 5.68 -22.92 37.32
C GLU A 429 4.80 -21.99 36.47
N ASP A 430 5.31 -20.86 36.02
CA ASP A 430 4.62 -19.89 35.15
C ASP A 430 4.40 -20.40 33.72
N LYS A 431 5.04 -21.49 33.35
CA LYS A 431 4.99 -22.11 32.01
C LYS A 431 3.99 -23.28 31.90
N THR A 432 3.44 -23.72 33.00
CA THR A 432 2.42 -24.77 33.02
C THR A 432 1.12 -24.25 32.36
N GLU A 433 0.84 -22.95 32.48
CA GLU A 433 -0.30 -22.32 31.81
C GLU A 433 -0.08 -22.12 30.30
N GLU A 434 1.15 -21.86 29.86
CA GLU A 434 1.54 -21.87 28.45
C GLU A 434 1.38 -23.28 27.84
N LEU A 435 1.70 -24.32 28.60
CA LEU A 435 1.47 -25.73 28.26
C LEU A 435 0.00 -26.04 28.01
N VAL A 436 -0.93 -25.51 28.81
CA VAL A 436 -2.36 -25.72 28.62
C VAL A 436 -2.86 -25.09 27.31
N GLY A 437 -2.30 -23.92 26.91
CA GLY A 437 -2.59 -23.29 25.62
C GLY A 437 -2.06 -24.09 24.41
N LEU A 438 -0.92 -24.79 24.58
CA LEU A 438 -0.32 -25.67 23.58
C LEU A 438 -0.99 -27.06 23.55
N ILE A 439 -1.57 -27.51 24.66
CA ILE A 439 -2.27 -28.81 24.80
C ILE A 439 -3.68 -28.74 24.17
N THR A 440 -4.24 -27.58 23.90
CA THR A 440 -5.58 -27.47 23.28
C THR A 440 -5.63 -28.12 21.89
N PRO A 441 -4.62 -28.02 21.01
CA PRO A 441 -4.52 -28.87 19.83
C PRO A 441 -4.32 -30.35 20.14
N ALA A 442 -3.51 -30.67 21.15
CA ALA A 442 -3.31 -32.06 21.61
C ALA A 442 -4.56 -32.63 22.31
N TRP A 443 -5.33 -31.79 23.02
CA TRP A 443 -6.61 -32.14 23.60
C TRP A 443 -7.67 -32.38 22.52
N ASN A 444 -7.68 -31.60 21.44
CA ASN A 444 -8.51 -31.85 20.26
C ASN A 444 -8.00 -33.01 19.38
N ALA A 445 -6.72 -33.35 19.43
CA ALA A 445 -6.17 -34.53 18.75
C ALA A 445 -6.70 -35.85 19.33
N GLY A 446 -7.20 -35.82 20.57
CA GLY A 446 -7.90 -36.95 21.19
C GLY A 446 -9.38 -37.05 20.82
N LYS A 447 -10.00 -36.05 20.21
CA LYS A 447 -11.41 -36.07 19.78
C LYS A 447 -11.54 -36.74 18.41
N SER A 448 -12.54 -37.54 18.24
CA SER A 448 -12.89 -38.12 16.94
C SER A 448 -13.34 -37.00 15.98
N GLU A 449 -13.24 -37.22 14.67
CA GLU A 449 -13.73 -36.28 13.66
C GLU A 449 -15.21 -35.91 13.84
N PRO A 450 -16.13 -36.87 14.15
CA PRO A 450 -17.51 -36.54 14.50
C PRO A 450 -17.67 -35.59 15.69
N ASP A 451 -16.91 -35.80 16.78
CA ASP A 451 -16.99 -34.95 17.97
C ASP A 451 -16.60 -33.50 17.69
N ARG A 452 -15.59 -33.30 16.80
CA ARG A 452 -15.17 -31.99 16.36
C ARG A 452 -16.23 -31.30 15.49
N ILE A 453 -16.89 -32.03 14.60
CA ILE A 453 -17.97 -31.50 13.77
C ILE A 453 -19.13 -31.05 14.66
N ASP A 454 -19.51 -31.86 15.66
CA ASP A 454 -20.56 -31.50 16.60
C ASP A 454 -20.23 -30.26 17.42
N GLU A 455 -18.97 -30.07 17.82
CA GLU A 455 -18.52 -28.87 18.51
C GLU A 455 -18.66 -27.63 17.64
N VAL A 456 -18.24 -27.67 16.35
CA VAL A 456 -18.42 -26.56 15.41
C VAL A 456 -19.90 -26.21 15.26
N ILE A 457 -20.78 -27.20 15.16
CA ILE A 457 -22.23 -26.98 15.05
C ILE A 457 -22.77 -26.27 16.30
N VAL A 458 -22.41 -26.78 17.49
CA VAL A 458 -22.87 -26.19 18.76
C VAL A 458 -22.41 -24.75 18.90
N GLN A 459 -21.12 -24.49 18.67
CA GLN A 459 -20.55 -23.13 18.78
C GLN A 459 -21.12 -22.18 17.73
N SER A 460 -21.30 -22.63 16.48
CA SER A 460 -21.90 -21.82 15.43
C SER A 460 -23.35 -21.45 15.71
N ARG A 461 -24.16 -22.40 16.22
CA ARG A 461 -25.54 -22.14 16.64
C ARG A 461 -25.59 -21.14 17.80
N LEU A 462 -24.71 -21.30 18.79
CA LEU A 462 -24.60 -20.38 19.93
C LEU A 462 -24.23 -18.96 19.44
N ALA A 463 -23.26 -18.85 18.53
CA ALA A 463 -22.89 -17.59 17.93
C ALA A 463 -24.06 -16.90 17.20
N LEU A 464 -24.80 -17.65 16.37
CA LEU A 464 -25.96 -17.13 15.64
C LEU A 464 -27.12 -16.71 16.55
N ALA A 465 -27.26 -17.39 17.71
CA ALA A 465 -28.30 -17.05 18.71
C ALA A 465 -28.00 -15.74 19.47
N TYR A 466 -26.73 -15.47 19.76
CA TYR A 466 -26.35 -14.35 20.64
C TYR A 466 -25.76 -13.14 19.92
N LEU A 467 -25.12 -13.31 18.75
CA LEU A 467 -24.62 -12.17 17.97
C LEU A 467 -25.77 -11.27 17.52
N ARG A 468 -25.61 -9.99 17.71
CA ARG A 468 -26.58 -8.98 17.23
C ARG A 468 -26.79 -9.08 15.72
N PRO A 469 -28.00 -8.79 15.22
CA PRO A 469 -28.31 -8.86 13.79
C PRO A 469 -27.46 -7.95 12.90
N ASP A 470 -26.95 -6.85 13.43
CA ASP A 470 -26.11 -5.89 12.73
C ASP A 470 -24.64 -6.33 12.63
N HIS A 471 -24.21 -7.33 13.39
CA HIS A 471 -22.87 -7.92 13.28
C HIS A 471 -22.76 -8.91 12.10
N LEU A 472 -23.13 -8.45 10.92
CA LEU A 472 -23.23 -9.26 9.71
C LEU A 472 -21.96 -10.09 9.39
N PRO A 473 -20.72 -9.57 9.48
CA PRO A 473 -19.53 -10.37 9.16
C PRO A 473 -19.33 -11.56 10.11
N ALA A 474 -19.51 -11.35 11.42
CA ALA A 474 -19.36 -12.44 12.40
C ALA A 474 -20.48 -13.47 12.26
N ARG A 475 -21.72 -13.03 12.05
CA ARG A 475 -22.86 -13.91 11.75
C ARG A 475 -22.65 -14.68 10.46
N THR A 476 -22.10 -14.04 9.42
CA THR A 476 -21.78 -14.69 8.14
C THR A 476 -20.71 -15.77 8.31
N ALA A 477 -19.68 -15.50 9.10
CA ALA A 477 -18.66 -16.49 9.42
C ALA A 477 -19.25 -17.68 10.23
N ALA A 478 -20.05 -17.42 11.24
CA ALA A 478 -20.71 -18.47 12.02
C ALA A 478 -21.69 -19.31 11.17
N ALA A 479 -22.50 -18.68 10.31
CA ALA A 479 -23.39 -19.37 9.38
C ALA A 479 -22.61 -20.22 8.35
N TRP A 480 -21.48 -19.70 7.86
CA TRP A 480 -20.58 -20.46 6.98
C TRP A 480 -20.06 -21.72 7.67
N MET A 481 -19.54 -21.61 8.90
CA MET A 481 -19.02 -22.74 9.67
C MET A 481 -20.12 -23.77 9.95
N LEU A 482 -21.33 -23.31 10.31
CA LEU A 482 -22.49 -24.18 10.47
C LEU A 482 -22.82 -24.94 9.20
N GLY A 483 -22.85 -24.24 8.06
CA GLY A 483 -23.12 -24.83 6.76
C GLY A 483 -22.14 -25.95 6.39
N VAL A 484 -20.82 -25.67 6.55
CA VAL A 484 -19.75 -26.64 6.28
C VAL A 484 -19.85 -27.87 7.23
N ALA A 485 -20.05 -27.64 8.52
CA ALA A 485 -20.10 -28.70 9.51
C ALA A 485 -21.36 -29.58 9.32
N CYS A 486 -22.53 -29.01 9.09
CA CYS A 486 -23.77 -29.73 8.80
C CYS A 486 -23.67 -30.48 7.46
N GLN A 487 -23.04 -29.91 6.43
CA GLN A 487 -22.80 -30.62 5.17
C GLN A 487 -21.94 -31.88 5.38
N ARG A 488 -20.86 -31.78 6.17
CA ARG A 488 -19.99 -32.92 6.49
C ARG A 488 -20.69 -33.97 7.34
N ARG A 489 -21.60 -33.58 8.24
CA ARG A 489 -22.41 -34.50 9.04
C ARG A 489 -23.53 -35.15 8.24
N GLY A 490 -23.90 -34.60 7.09
CA GLY A 490 -24.99 -35.06 6.25
C GLY A 490 -26.34 -34.37 6.52
N ASP A 491 -26.38 -33.36 7.38
CA ASP A 491 -27.58 -32.55 7.70
C ASP A 491 -27.82 -31.50 6.63
N TYR A 492 -28.15 -31.96 5.41
CA TYR A 492 -28.20 -31.11 4.21
C TYR A 492 -29.25 -30.01 4.27
N ALA A 493 -30.35 -30.20 5.02
CA ALA A 493 -31.39 -29.20 5.16
C ALA A 493 -30.85 -27.96 5.91
N GLU A 494 -30.29 -28.17 7.09
CA GLU A 494 -29.70 -27.11 7.91
C GLU A 494 -28.48 -26.44 7.24
N ALA A 495 -27.66 -27.26 6.58
CA ALA A 495 -26.53 -26.75 5.79
C ALA A 495 -26.98 -25.75 4.70
N CYS A 496 -28.05 -26.09 3.97
CA CYS A 496 -28.61 -25.19 2.95
C CYS A 496 -29.20 -23.92 3.55
N GLU A 497 -29.84 -23.97 4.72
CA GLU A 497 -30.35 -22.80 5.43
C GLU A 497 -29.20 -21.87 5.84
N ALA A 498 -28.15 -22.42 6.44
CA ALA A 498 -26.97 -21.67 6.84
C ALA A 498 -26.27 -21.02 5.64
N TYR A 499 -26.06 -21.74 4.53
CA TYR A 499 -25.48 -21.16 3.31
C TYR A 499 -26.38 -20.08 2.68
N ASN A 500 -27.70 -20.18 2.77
CA ASN A 500 -28.59 -19.11 2.31
C ASN A 500 -28.48 -17.87 3.18
N GLU A 501 -28.30 -18.00 4.49
CA GLU A 501 -28.00 -16.86 5.39
C GLU A 501 -26.68 -16.18 4.99
N VAL A 502 -25.63 -16.96 4.73
CA VAL A 502 -24.36 -16.45 4.18
C VAL A 502 -24.59 -15.62 2.90
N ILE A 503 -25.33 -16.18 1.94
CA ILE A 503 -25.60 -15.49 0.67
C ILE A 503 -26.38 -14.18 0.88
N ALA A 504 -27.34 -14.17 1.81
CA ALA A 504 -28.13 -12.99 2.13
C ALA A 504 -27.26 -11.90 2.76
N ASN A 505 -26.47 -12.26 3.77
CA ASN A 505 -25.56 -11.33 4.46
C ASN A 505 -24.48 -10.79 3.53
N CYS A 506 -23.87 -11.64 2.68
CA CYS A 506 -22.85 -11.23 1.72
C CYS A 506 -23.33 -10.20 0.71
N ARG A 507 -24.62 -10.14 0.39
CA ARG A 507 -25.20 -9.07 -0.46
C ARG A 507 -25.21 -7.71 0.24
N ILE A 508 -25.30 -7.69 1.57
CA ILE A 508 -25.34 -6.46 2.36
C ILE A 508 -23.92 -5.93 2.59
N ILE A 509 -22.97 -6.86 2.87
CA ILE A 509 -21.57 -6.51 3.16
C ILE A 509 -20.67 -6.49 1.91
N ASP A 510 -21.24 -6.70 0.72
CA ASP A 510 -20.55 -6.75 -0.59
C ASP A 510 -19.36 -7.76 -0.63
N HIS A 511 -19.55 -8.94 -0.01
CA HIS A 511 -18.51 -9.97 0.05
C HIS A 511 -18.77 -11.08 -0.99
N GLN A 512 -18.48 -10.79 -2.24
CA GLN A 512 -18.85 -11.62 -3.41
C GLN A 512 -18.25 -13.03 -3.39
N LEU A 513 -16.96 -13.17 -2.98
CA LEU A 513 -16.30 -14.47 -2.95
C LEU A 513 -16.97 -15.48 -2.01
N MET A 514 -17.33 -15.05 -0.79
CA MET A 514 -17.98 -15.94 0.18
C MET A 514 -19.39 -16.34 -0.28
N ALA A 515 -20.12 -15.43 -0.95
CA ALA A 515 -21.39 -15.77 -1.57
C ALA A 515 -21.24 -16.84 -2.66
N VAL A 516 -20.20 -16.74 -3.49
CA VAL A 516 -19.86 -17.76 -4.51
C VAL A 516 -19.56 -19.11 -3.85
N MET A 517 -18.74 -19.14 -2.80
CA MET A 517 -18.42 -20.36 -2.08
C MET A 517 -19.66 -21.02 -1.46
N ALA A 518 -20.57 -20.24 -0.87
CA ALA A 518 -21.82 -20.75 -0.31
C ALA A 518 -22.74 -21.35 -1.40
N ILE A 519 -22.80 -20.74 -2.58
CA ILE A 519 -23.54 -21.29 -3.73
C ILE A 519 -22.93 -22.62 -4.19
N ILE A 520 -21.58 -22.73 -4.17
CA ILE A 520 -20.87 -23.99 -4.49
C ILE A 520 -21.21 -25.07 -3.45
N GLY A 521 -21.23 -24.73 -2.15
CA GLY A 521 -21.64 -25.68 -1.10
C GLY A 521 -23.06 -26.21 -1.30
N ILE A 522 -24.00 -25.34 -1.64
CA ILE A 522 -25.38 -25.77 -1.99
C ILE A 522 -25.37 -26.67 -3.23
N ALA A 523 -24.56 -26.36 -4.25
CA ALA A 523 -24.46 -27.18 -5.45
C ALA A 523 -23.94 -28.61 -5.13
N GLN A 524 -22.93 -28.72 -4.28
CA GLN A 524 -22.38 -30.00 -3.81
C GLN A 524 -23.41 -30.81 -3.03
N ILE A 525 -24.19 -30.15 -2.17
CA ILE A 525 -25.30 -30.80 -1.45
C ILE A 525 -26.32 -31.37 -2.44
N ARG A 526 -26.73 -30.58 -3.46
CA ARG A 526 -27.68 -31.05 -4.48
C ARG A 526 -27.12 -32.19 -5.31
N GLU A 527 -25.81 -32.18 -5.59
CA GLU A 527 -25.11 -33.28 -6.23
C GLU A 527 -25.16 -34.56 -5.35
N ALA A 528 -24.88 -34.43 -4.04
CA ALA A 528 -24.94 -35.55 -3.09
C ALA A 528 -26.38 -36.11 -2.91
N GLU A 529 -27.40 -35.26 -3.02
CA GLU A 529 -28.82 -35.67 -3.02
C GLU A 529 -29.26 -36.35 -4.34
N GLY A 530 -28.38 -36.42 -5.36
CA GLY A 530 -28.71 -36.94 -6.68
C GLY A 530 -29.55 -35.99 -7.56
N ARG A 531 -29.71 -34.75 -7.14
CA ARG A 531 -30.50 -33.70 -7.85
C ARG A 531 -29.59 -32.94 -8.81
N HIS A 532 -29.09 -33.65 -9.82
CA HIS A 532 -28.04 -33.16 -10.71
C HIS A 532 -28.42 -31.91 -11.55
N ASP A 533 -29.70 -31.78 -11.92
CA ASP A 533 -30.26 -30.62 -12.62
C ASP A 533 -30.09 -29.32 -11.80
N LEU A 534 -30.45 -29.37 -10.52
CA LEU A 534 -30.32 -28.26 -9.59
C LEU A 534 -28.85 -27.96 -9.23
N ALA A 535 -28.03 -29.01 -9.10
CA ALA A 535 -26.59 -28.84 -8.88
C ALA A 535 -25.95 -28.10 -10.05
N ALA A 536 -26.24 -28.50 -11.29
CA ALA A 536 -25.73 -27.84 -12.49
C ALA A 536 -26.16 -26.34 -12.57
N GLU A 537 -27.42 -26.05 -12.22
CA GLU A 537 -27.89 -24.64 -12.15
C GLU A 537 -27.09 -23.83 -11.15
N ARG A 538 -26.86 -24.37 -9.95
CA ARG A 538 -26.10 -23.68 -8.89
C ARG A 538 -24.63 -23.49 -9.26
N TYR A 539 -23.96 -24.49 -9.82
CA TYR A 539 -22.59 -24.35 -10.31
C TYR A 539 -22.49 -23.27 -11.41
N ARG A 540 -23.42 -23.24 -12.39
CA ARG A 540 -23.44 -22.18 -13.41
C ARG A 540 -23.64 -20.79 -12.79
N LYS A 541 -24.51 -20.68 -11.77
CA LYS A 541 -24.72 -19.41 -11.06
C LYS A 541 -23.44 -18.96 -10.34
N ALA A 542 -22.76 -19.86 -9.65
CA ALA A 542 -21.49 -19.57 -8.98
C ALA A 542 -20.43 -19.08 -9.98
N LEU A 543 -20.27 -19.77 -11.11
CA LEU A 543 -19.30 -19.41 -12.16
C LEU A 543 -19.57 -18.06 -12.81
N ARG A 544 -20.85 -17.70 -13.04
CA ARG A 544 -21.22 -16.36 -13.55
C ARG A 544 -20.87 -15.24 -12.56
N LEU A 545 -21.09 -15.47 -11.26
CA LEU A 545 -20.78 -14.48 -10.22
C LEU A 545 -19.27 -14.36 -9.97
N ALA A 546 -18.51 -15.41 -10.26
CA ALA A 546 -17.06 -15.47 -10.05
C ALA A 546 -16.24 -15.06 -11.29
N GLU A 547 -16.86 -14.48 -12.31
CA GLU A 547 -16.17 -14.11 -13.55
C GLU A 547 -15.04 -13.10 -13.26
N GLY A 548 -13.80 -13.46 -13.62
CA GLY A 548 -12.61 -12.65 -13.35
C GLY A 548 -11.94 -12.85 -11.98
N MET A 549 -12.46 -13.70 -11.08
CA MET A 549 -11.85 -13.95 -9.78
C MET A 549 -10.83 -15.13 -9.83
N PRO A 550 -9.57 -14.94 -9.42
CA PRO A 550 -8.61 -16.03 -9.29
C PRO A 550 -8.77 -16.73 -7.93
N HIS A 551 -9.57 -17.81 -7.84
CA HIS A 551 -9.73 -18.56 -6.59
C HIS A 551 -9.90 -20.07 -6.86
N PRO A 552 -9.28 -20.98 -6.04
CA PRO A 552 -9.37 -22.44 -6.21
C PRO A 552 -10.80 -22.99 -6.23
N ALA A 553 -11.73 -22.44 -5.46
CA ALA A 553 -13.14 -22.85 -5.43
C ALA A 553 -13.84 -22.72 -6.80
N ILE A 554 -13.38 -21.82 -7.67
CA ILE A 554 -13.93 -21.68 -9.03
C ILE A 554 -13.55 -22.89 -9.89
N GLN A 555 -12.36 -23.42 -9.71
CA GLN A 555 -11.92 -24.65 -10.37
C GLN A 555 -12.77 -25.84 -9.91
N GLU A 556 -13.07 -25.91 -8.61
CA GLU A 556 -13.94 -26.93 -8.04
C GLU A 556 -15.37 -26.86 -8.60
N ALA A 557 -15.93 -25.64 -8.73
CA ALA A 557 -17.22 -25.43 -9.36
C ALA A 557 -17.25 -25.87 -10.83
N ARG A 558 -16.17 -25.64 -11.60
CA ARG A 558 -16.05 -26.12 -12.98
C ARG A 558 -16.03 -27.64 -13.04
N MET A 559 -15.20 -28.28 -12.21
CA MET A 559 -15.14 -29.73 -12.13
C MET A 559 -16.47 -30.34 -11.69
N GLY A 560 -17.16 -29.73 -10.72
CA GLY A 560 -18.50 -30.14 -10.29
C GLY A 560 -19.51 -30.05 -11.43
N LEU A 561 -19.55 -28.95 -12.16
CA LEU A 561 -20.44 -28.79 -13.32
C LEU A 561 -20.15 -29.82 -14.41
N GLU A 562 -18.89 -30.12 -14.70
CA GLU A 562 -18.52 -31.16 -15.66
C GLU A 562 -18.97 -32.56 -15.20
N ARG A 563 -18.80 -32.92 -13.91
CA ARG A 563 -19.27 -34.20 -13.36
C ARG A 563 -20.78 -34.37 -13.55
N VAL A 564 -21.52 -33.33 -13.14
CA VAL A 564 -22.99 -33.36 -13.18
C VAL A 564 -23.51 -33.34 -14.62
N SER A 565 -22.89 -32.55 -15.51
CA SER A 565 -23.27 -32.53 -16.94
C SER A 565 -23.09 -33.90 -17.62
N ARG A 566 -22.04 -34.64 -17.27
CA ARG A 566 -21.83 -36.02 -17.78
C ARG A 566 -22.92 -36.99 -17.33
N ILE A 567 -23.53 -36.78 -16.18
CA ILE A 567 -24.61 -37.61 -15.64
C ILE A 567 -25.94 -37.25 -16.33
N LEU A 568 -26.19 -35.98 -16.58
CA LEU A 568 -27.43 -35.49 -17.20
C LEU A 568 -27.51 -35.81 -18.70
N GLU A 569 -26.37 -36.03 -19.37
CA GLU A 569 -26.30 -36.37 -20.80
C GLU A 569 -25.76 -37.79 -21.01
N PRO A 570 -26.49 -38.86 -20.65
CA PRO A 570 -26.01 -40.23 -20.79
C PRO A 570 -25.89 -40.71 -22.24
N GLY A 571 -26.23 -39.86 -23.25
CA GLY A 571 -26.32 -40.25 -24.67
C GLY A 571 -25.15 -39.84 -25.57
N MET A 572 -24.17 -39.08 -25.11
CA MET A 572 -22.98 -38.72 -25.89
C MET A 572 -21.76 -39.53 -25.45
N LYS A 573 -21.74 -40.79 -25.73
CA LYS A 573 -20.50 -41.57 -25.82
C LYS A 573 -19.74 -41.13 -27.08
N GLY A 574 -18.65 -40.42 -26.86
CA GLY A 574 -17.64 -40.21 -27.88
C GLY A 574 -17.42 -38.79 -28.32
N SER A 575 -16.74 -38.02 -27.55
CA SER A 575 -15.62 -37.21 -28.01
C SER A 575 -15.01 -36.45 -26.80
N ARG A 576 -13.88 -36.90 -26.30
CA ARG A 576 -12.97 -36.04 -25.57
C ARG A 576 -12.59 -34.90 -26.53
N ILE A 577 -13.27 -33.79 -26.47
CA ILE A 577 -12.76 -32.55 -27.06
C ILE A 577 -11.52 -32.21 -26.23
N GLU A 578 -10.36 -32.52 -26.73
CA GLU A 578 -9.11 -32.03 -26.15
C GLU A 578 -9.18 -30.52 -26.18
N LEU A 579 -9.10 -29.88 -24.99
CA LEU A 579 -9.16 -28.45 -24.85
C LEU A 579 -8.10 -27.80 -25.75
N LEU A 580 -8.53 -26.83 -26.56
CA LEU A 580 -7.61 -26.04 -27.36
C LEU A 580 -6.68 -25.25 -26.44
N THR A 581 -5.40 -25.24 -26.75
CA THR A 581 -4.43 -24.40 -26.05
C THR A 581 -4.69 -22.93 -26.34
N GLN A 582 -4.22 -22.04 -25.49
CA GLN A 582 -4.37 -20.59 -25.70
C GLN A 582 -3.90 -20.15 -27.08
N ARG A 583 -2.81 -20.73 -27.57
CA ARG A 583 -2.27 -20.45 -28.89
C ARG A 583 -3.12 -20.96 -30.04
N GLU A 584 -3.78 -22.10 -29.85
CA GLU A 584 -4.76 -22.63 -30.82
C GLU A 584 -6.03 -21.79 -30.85
N ILE A 585 -6.46 -21.22 -29.73
CA ILE A 585 -7.59 -20.29 -29.66
C ILE A 585 -7.27 -18.98 -30.41
N GLU A 586 -6.09 -18.42 -30.22
CA GLU A 586 -5.64 -17.22 -30.95
C GLU A 586 -5.64 -17.45 -32.47
N VAL A 587 -5.10 -18.59 -32.91
CA VAL A 587 -5.10 -18.97 -34.34
C VAL A 587 -6.54 -19.13 -34.83
N LEU A 588 -7.41 -19.78 -34.07
CA LEU A 588 -8.82 -19.99 -34.41
C LEU A 588 -9.62 -18.69 -34.53
N GLN A 589 -9.36 -17.73 -33.66
CA GLN A 589 -9.97 -16.38 -33.72
C GLN A 589 -9.54 -15.62 -35.00
N LEU A 590 -8.29 -15.76 -35.41
CA LEU A 590 -7.82 -15.14 -36.65
C LEU A 590 -8.37 -15.86 -37.89
N ILE A 591 -8.56 -17.18 -37.81
CA ILE A 591 -9.29 -17.96 -38.81
C ILE A 591 -10.72 -17.46 -38.96
N ALA A 592 -11.42 -17.20 -37.85
CA ALA A 592 -12.79 -16.71 -37.84
C ALA A 592 -12.93 -15.29 -38.42
N ARG A 593 -11.86 -14.48 -38.34
CA ARG A 593 -11.77 -13.15 -38.97
C ARG A 593 -11.43 -13.22 -40.46
N GLY A 594 -11.28 -14.40 -41.05
CA GLY A 594 -11.04 -14.60 -42.47
C GLY A 594 -9.59 -14.52 -42.95
N LEU A 595 -8.62 -14.41 -42.04
CA LEU A 595 -7.20 -14.28 -42.40
C LEU A 595 -6.66 -15.59 -43.00
N SER A 596 -5.86 -15.51 -44.06
CA SER A 596 -5.12 -16.65 -44.63
C SER A 596 -4.01 -17.14 -43.68
N ASN A 597 -3.51 -18.35 -43.88
CA ASN A 597 -2.41 -18.88 -43.05
C ASN A 597 -1.15 -18.01 -43.10
N ARG A 598 -0.91 -17.29 -44.19
CA ARG A 598 0.22 -16.39 -44.37
C ARG A 598 0.03 -15.11 -43.53
N GLU A 599 -1.13 -14.51 -43.57
CA GLU A 599 -1.48 -13.36 -42.78
C GLU A 599 -1.50 -13.69 -41.25
N ILE A 600 -1.92 -14.90 -40.88
CA ILE A 600 -1.83 -15.39 -39.49
C ILE A 600 -0.38 -15.56 -39.08
N ALA A 601 0.46 -16.12 -39.95
CA ALA A 601 1.89 -16.29 -39.69
C ALA A 601 2.57 -14.93 -39.46
N ASP A 602 2.30 -13.97 -40.34
CA ASP A 602 2.83 -12.60 -40.22
C ASP A 602 2.35 -11.91 -38.93
N LYS A 603 1.06 -12.03 -38.62
CA LYS A 603 0.44 -11.37 -37.46
C LYS A 603 0.88 -11.95 -36.11
N LEU A 604 1.16 -13.24 -36.05
CA LEU A 604 1.56 -13.94 -34.84
C LEU A 604 3.08 -14.16 -34.75
N PHE A 605 3.84 -13.64 -35.72
CA PHE A 605 5.29 -13.83 -35.85
C PHE A 605 5.71 -15.31 -35.82
N LEU A 606 4.98 -16.15 -36.58
CA LEU A 606 5.20 -17.59 -36.67
C LEU A 606 5.63 -18.00 -38.11
N ALA A 607 6.32 -19.13 -38.22
CA ALA A 607 6.56 -19.75 -39.53
C ALA A 607 5.23 -20.26 -40.11
N LEU A 608 5.05 -20.20 -41.43
CA LEU A 608 3.84 -20.66 -42.13
C LEU A 608 3.50 -22.13 -41.81
N ASP A 609 4.51 -22.97 -41.69
CA ASP A 609 4.32 -24.38 -41.35
C ASP A 609 3.90 -24.61 -39.90
N THR A 610 4.29 -23.73 -38.99
CA THR A 610 3.81 -23.72 -37.61
C THR A 610 2.31 -23.41 -37.54
N VAL A 611 1.82 -22.44 -38.33
CA VAL A 611 0.38 -22.12 -38.43
C VAL A 611 -0.40 -23.28 -39.05
N LYS A 612 0.13 -23.95 -40.08
CA LYS A 612 -0.47 -25.18 -40.62
C LYS A 612 -0.55 -26.29 -39.59
N GLY A 613 0.50 -26.44 -38.78
CA GLY A 613 0.51 -27.38 -37.65
C GLY A 613 -0.55 -27.10 -36.61
N HIS A 614 -0.75 -25.83 -36.22
CA HIS A 614 -1.84 -25.42 -35.34
C HIS A 614 -3.21 -25.71 -35.96
N ASN A 615 -3.41 -25.36 -37.22
CA ASN A 615 -4.68 -25.62 -37.91
C ASN A 615 -5.02 -27.12 -37.91
N ARG A 616 -4.05 -27.97 -38.21
CA ARG A 616 -4.26 -29.44 -38.18
C ARG A 616 -4.68 -29.91 -36.79
N ARG A 617 -4.02 -29.48 -35.72
CA ARG A 617 -4.38 -29.81 -34.34
C ARG A 617 -5.75 -29.28 -33.95
N ILE A 618 -6.07 -28.02 -34.35
CA ILE A 618 -7.40 -27.43 -34.12
C ILE A 618 -8.47 -28.27 -34.80
N PHE A 619 -8.28 -28.67 -36.05
CA PHE A 619 -9.27 -29.46 -36.79
C PHE A 619 -9.41 -30.89 -36.22
N GLU A 620 -8.30 -31.52 -35.81
CA GLU A 620 -8.32 -32.79 -35.10
C GLU A 620 -9.09 -32.70 -33.78
N LYS A 621 -8.82 -31.68 -32.96
CA LYS A 621 -9.46 -31.43 -31.66
C LYS A 621 -10.94 -31.07 -31.77
N LEU A 622 -11.34 -30.32 -32.78
CA LEU A 622 -12.73 -29.93 -33.06
C LEU A 622 -13.49 -31.01 -33.86
N HIS A 623 -12.82 -32.08 -34.29
CA HIS A 623 -13.35 -33.16 -35.12
C HIS A 623 -13.98 -32.64 -36.43
N VAL A 624 -13.31 -31.72 -37.12
CA VAL A 624 -13.75 -31.15 -38.38
C VAL A 624 -12.66 -31.32 -39.45
N GLN A 625 -13.07 -31.28 -40.72
CA GLN A 625 -12.13 -31.44 -41.84
C GLN A 625 -11.88 -30.14 -42.60
N ARG A 626 -12.78 -29.15 -42.47
CA ARG A 626 -12.72 -27.92 -43.25
C ARG A 626 -12.66 -26.70 -42.35
N ARG A 627 -12.01 -25.65 -42.85
CA ARG A 627 -11.84 -24.37 -42.16
C ARG A 627 -13.18 -23.72 -41.78
N THR A 628 -14.16 -23.79 -42.67
CA THR A 628 -15.53 -23.27 -42.44
C THR A 628 -16.26 -24.05 -41.35
N GLU A 629 -16.06 -25.35 -41.30
CA GLU A 629 -16.62 -26.23 -40.26
C GLU A 629 -16.00 -25.89 -38.88
N ALA A 630 -14.68 -25.60 -38.86
CA ALA A 630 -14.01 -25.24 -37.63
C ALA A 630 -14.55 -23.93 -37.05
N ILE A 631 -14.87 -22.95 -37.88
CA ILE A 631 -15.51 -21.69 -37.45
C ILE A 631 -16.93 -21.93 -36.92
N ALA A 632 -17.72 -22.72 -37.65
CA ALA A 632 -19.09 -23.06 -37.21
C ALA A 632 -19.06 -23.79 -35.86
N ARG A 633 -18.20 -24.78 -35.73
CA ARG A 633 -18.05 -25.59 -34.51
C ARG A 633 -17.52 -24.78 -33.33
N ALA A 634 -16.58 -23.86 -33.58
CA ALA A 634 -16.04 -22.98 -32.57
C ALA A 634 -17.10 -22.00 -32.02
N ARG A 635 -18.02 -21.53 -32.87
CA ARG A 635 -19.16 -20.68 -32.44
C ARG A 635 -20.19 -21.47 -31.64
N GLU A 636 -20.51 -22.71 -32.04
CA GLU A 636 -21.38 -23.62 -31.27
C GLU A 636 -20.82 -23.89 -29.88
N LEU A 637 -19.50 -23.97 -29.75
CA LEU A 637 -18.78 -24.25 -28.49
C LEU A 637 -18.44 -22.99 -27.71
N HIS A 638 -18.87 -21.80 -28.15
CA HIS A 638 -18.57 -20.49 -27.55
C HIS A 638 -17.07 -20.24 -27.34
N LEU A 639 -16.20 -20.73 -28.25
CA LEU A 639 -14.76 -20.54 -28.22
C LEU A 639 -14.29 -19.25 -28.94
N ILE A 640 -15.18 -18.71 -29.79
CA ILE A 640 -14.94 -17.48 -30.57
C ILE A 640 -16.22 -16.66 -30.71
#